data_fa5d6023a124740385395420ae613198
#
_entry.id   fa5d6023a124740385395420ae613198
#
_cell.length_a   1.000
_cell.length_b   1.000
_cell.length_c   1.000
_cell.angle_alpha   90.00
_cell.angle_beta   90.00
_cell.angle_gamma   90.00
#
_symmetry.space_group_name_H-M   'P 1'
#
loop_
_entity.id
_entity.type
_entity.pdbx_description
1 polymer ?
#
loop_
_entity_poly.entity_id
_entity_poly.type
_entity_poly.pdbx_seq_one_letter_code
_entity_poly.pdbx_strand_id
1 'polypeptide(L)'
;MKKKLIIVICVLLAAALLAACGGAAPAATAQPTLSAPPESGDAPEEAQARVWQARFVPLEAAGLTAALQKGAARGDTLYYISGGVIADETPEGVEPDWPEQYWVYGPILVKASPEGESEVLPYTPERPESEPGVNSGVLFEQLCLDPDGSLWVLENRYRIDAESGESREERSLVKLREDGEVLTRLPLQTLGAFAEEAERSGGSYSLSVPGLASDGKGALCLAVHEYYAGGGNYRQSNRLCVLDAESGELKNTLELDGEIAALVRLGSGQLALASYRGSSPVFALVDTEKGDLTEVAAADDFLTGVVGAAGDTLCYGAGDGFYRLDMAAGETEKLFDWAACDVAHSESDSVCVLEDGRVVTTACRESAEGVRSELVVLAPTAASEVAERKVLQLAVMNLYPFTSEMISRFNRSQSEYRIEVTDYAQFNDYTSADPADWNAGLTRLQTELIAGKVPDLIDISLLPVSRLGEKGLLTDLLPYIDSDPELGREKLNMHVLEAFEQQGKLYQTVSNYYVMTTLGLSGAVGEHIGWSMGEFSGAMRRLQEQDSASTVFDVYTTRDDALTFLLYLQMEDYVDWSEGSCRFDSEAFKQLLSFVRSFPTAYDWGADVTAAELDPDLRMLAGQQLMKQCNLTCFEDVQANTAGLGGAPCTFVGYPTESGVGSMFAQVGNALAISAACPEKEAAWAFVRQFFLPAYQEQLMGGVFPTNLAVYEQMKTEAQSTSYQRNPDGSYALDAEGQRIEAERGSAYVAGTEVKLRAATAEEIALVEEIVAATDHVLSTDDSLKEILLSGAAPYFADQRSLDETVRQIQSRAAIYVSEQK
;
A
#
# COMPACT_ATOMS: atom_id res chain seq x y z
N MET A 1 21.78 -2.23 -10.38
CA MET A 1 21.32 -3.63 -10.40
C MET A 1 20.31 -3.97 -9.32
N LYS A 2 20.32 -3.41 -8.11
CA LYS A 2 19.37 -3.80 -7.03
C LYS A 2 18.00 -3.08 -7.06
N LYS A 3 17.85 -1.90 -7.67
CA LYS A 3 16.53 -1.25 -7.87
C LYS A 3 15.66 -1.94 -8.93
N LYS A 4 16.24 -2.65 -9.88
CA LYS A 4 15.51 -3.54 -10.79
C LYS A 4 14.94 -4.78 -10.11
N LEU A 5 15.43 -5.10 -8.91
CA LEU A 5 15.03 -6.29 -8.16
C LEU A 5 13.69 -6.12 -7.41
N ILE A 6 13.33 -4.91 -6.98
CA ILE A 6 12.12 -4.69 -6.17
C ILE A 6 10.85 -4.62 -7.03
N ILE A 7 10.92 -4.01 -8.20
CA ILE A 7 9.79 -4.01 -9.17
C ILE A 7 9.62 -5.42 -9.79
N VAL A 8 10.71 -6.15 -9.96
CA VAL A 8 10.72 -7.54 -10.45
C VAL A 8 10.22 -8.53 -9.39
N ILE A 9 10.38 -8.27 -8.11
CA ILE A 9 9.88 -9.16 -7.03
C ILE A 9 8.34 -9.17 -6.97
N CYS A 10 7.65 -8.07 -7.25
CA CYS A 10 6.19 -8.06 -7.33
C CYS A 10 5.63 -8.76 -8.58
N VAL A 11 6.40 -8.86 -9.66
CA VAL A 11 6.02 -9.57 -10.90
C VAL A 11 6.56 -11.02 -10.91
N LEU A 12 7.66 -11.31 -10.21
CA LEU A 12 8.30 -12.64 -10.15
C LEU A 12 7.77 -13.56 -9.07
N LEU A 13 6.96 -13.10 -8.14
CA LEU A 13 6.21 -13.98 -7.22
C LEU A 13 5.10 -14.78 -7.94
N ALA A 14 4.79 -14.44 -9.18
CA ALA A 14 3.91 -15.22 -10.03
C ALA A 14 4.62 -16.24 -10.95
N ALA A 15 5.94 -16.16 -11.13
CA ALA A 15 6.66 -16.92 -12.16
C ALA A 15 7.69 -17.97 -11.64
N ALA A 16 7.90 -18.12 -10.34
CA ALA A 16 8.93 -19.01 -9.78
C ALA A 16 8.46 -20.42 -9.41
N LEU A 17 7.33 -20.89 -9.94
CA LEU A 17 6.64 -22.11 -9.49
C LEU A 17 6.74 -23.32 -10.41
N LEU A 18 7.70 -23.40 -11.29
CA LEU A 18 7.84 -24.58 -12.18
C LEU A 18 9.29 -25.05 -12.37
N ALA A 19 9.86 -25.76 -11.42
CA ALA A 19 10.87 -26.77 -11.70
C ALA A 19 11.28 -27.55 -10.43
N ALA A 20 10.67 -28.70 -10.17
CA ALA A 20 11.37 -29.93 -9.73
C ALA A 20 10.37 -31.05 -9.43
N CYS A 21 10.28 -32.01 -10.35
CA CYS A 21 9.68 -33.34 -10.07
C CYS A 21 10.75 -34.33 -9.64
N GLY A 22 10.42 -35.11 -8.62
CA GLY A 22 10.94 -36.48 -8.48
C GLY A 22 11.61 -36.79 -7.16
N GLY A 23 10.96 -37.59 -6.31
CA GLY A 23 11.62 -38.36 -5.26
C GLY A 23 10.76 -38.75 -4.07
N ALA A 24 10.26 -39.99 -4.11
CA ALA A 24 9.93 -40.91 -3.00
C ALA A 24 9.48 -40.38 -1.63
N ALA A 25 8.29 -40.80 -1.22
CA ALA A 25 7.72 -40.65 0.09
C ALA A 25 8.52 -41.34 1.22
N PRO A 26 8.63 -40.75 2.39
CA PRO A 26 8.80 -41.46 3.64
C PRO A 26 7.58 -41.38 4.55
N ALA A 27 7.49 -42.37 5.42
CA ALA A 27 6.42 -42.84 6.24
C ALA A 27 5.90 -41.79 7.27
N ALA A 28 4.61 -41.94 7.54
CA ALA A 28 3.86 -41.24 8.59
C ALA A 28 4.53 -41.33 9.97
N THR A 29 4.73 -40.18 10.59
CA THR A 29 5.03 -40.06 12.02
C THR A 29 3.82 -39.44 12.75
N ALA A 30 3.55 -40.00 13.91
CA ALA A 30 2.35 -39.81 14.68
C ALA A 30 2.18 -38.36 15.21
N GLN A 31 0.94 -37.88 15.19
CA GLN A 31 0.47 -36.67 15.87
C GLN A 31 0.74 -36.75 17.40
N PRO A 32 1.13 -35.66 18.06
CA PRO A 32 1.07 -35.59 19.50
C PRO A 32 -0.38 -35.34 19.96
N THR A 33 -0.86 -36.23 20.78
CA THR A 33 -2.12 -36.13 21.51
C THR A 33 -2.03 -35.01 22.56
N LEU A 34 -2.94 -34.03 22.46
CA LEU A 34 -3.22 -33.07 23.53
C LEU A 34 -3.70 -33.82 24.78
N SER A 35 -2.91 -33.80 25.84
CA SER A 35 -3.31 -34.25 27.16
C SER A 35 -4.23 -33.23 27.81
N ALA A 36 -5.33 -33.71 28.39
CA ALA A 36 -6.28 -32.94 29.19
C ALA A 36 -5.59 -32.33 30.43
N PRO A 37 -6.05 -31.14 30.87
CA PRO A 37 -5.51 -30.51 32.08
C PRO A 37 -5.92 -31.27 33.34
N PRO A 38 -5.09 -31.27 34.41
CA PRO A 38 -5.41 -31.92 35.67
C PRO A 38 -6.47 -31.12 36.46
N GLU A 39 -7.40 -31.83 37.05
CA GLU A 39 -8.44 -31.28 37.92
C GLU A 39 -7.87 -30.85 39.27
N SER A 40 -8.36 -29.68 39.73
CA SER A 40 -8.55 -29.15 41.09
C SER A 40 -7.38 -29.16 42.08
N GLY A 41 -6.92 -27.96 42.33
CA GLY A 41 -6.35 -27.51 43.58
C GLY A 41 -6.75 -26.03 43.76
N ASP A 42 -7.17 -25.64 44.95
CA ASP A 42 -7.75 -24.36 45.37
C ASP A 42 -7.20 -23.14 44.63
N ALA A 43 -8.09 -22.45 43.91
CA ALA A 43 -7.78 -21.21 43.19
C ALA A 43 -7.43 -20.08 44.17
N PRO A 44 -6.27 -19.38 44.06
CA PRO A 44 -6.15 -18.03 44.56
C PRO A 44 -7.16 -17.15 43.81
N GLU A 45 -7.69 -16.11 44.43
CA GLU A 45 -8.58 -15.07 43.92
C GLU A 45 -8.35 -14.85 42.42
N GLU A 46 -9.37 -15.07 41.57
CA GLU A 46 -9.34 -14.83 40.15
C GLU A 46 -8.74 -13.45 39.88
N ALA A 47 -7.49 -13.42 39.44
CA ALA A 47 -6.95 -12.24 38.76
C ALA A 47 -7.92 -11.96 37.59
N GLN A 48 -8.77 -10.96 37.72
CA GLN A 48 -9.75 -10.58 36.69
C GLN A 48 -9.01 -10.49 35.37
N ALA A 49 -9.40 -11.31 34.41
CA ALA A 49 -8.81 -11.27 33.07
C ALA A 49 -8.90 -9.83 32.55
N ARG A 50 -7.77 -9.25 32.17
CA ARG A 50 -7.71 -7.90 31.62
C ARG A 50 -7.64 -7.98 30.11
N VAL A 51 -8.36 -7.10 29.46
CA VAL A 51 -8.34 -6.88 28.00
C VAL A 51 -7.95 -5.44 27.71
N TRP A 52 -7.22 -5.22 26.64
CA TRP A 52 -6.87 -3.87 26.25
C TRP A 52 -8.03 -3.22 25.50
N GLN A 53 -8.27 -1.95 25.78
CA GLN A 53 -9.28 -1.14 25.10
C GLN A 53 -8.69 0.19 24.67
N ALA A 54 -9.06 0.64 23.47
CA ALA A 54 -8.73 1.96 22.96
C ALA A 54 -9.84 2.96 23.26
N ARG A 55 -9.44 4.17 23.65
CA ARG A 55 -10.28 5.35 23.77
C ARG A 55 -9.76 6.42 22.81
N PHE A 56 -10.59 6.87 21.89
CA PHE A 56 -10.27 7.93 20.94
C PHE A 56 -10.61 9.27 21.54
N VAL A 57 -9.64 10.16 21.58
CA VAL A 57 -9.72 11.44 22.27
C VAL A 57 -9.38 12.56 21.28
N PRO A 58 -10.36 13.33 20.84
CA PRO A 58 -10.10 14.49 19.98
C PRO A 58 -9.16 15.49 20.68
N LEU A 59 -8.23 16.05 19.92
CA LEU A 59 -7.35 17.11 20.39
C LEU A 59 -8.04 18.47 20.25
N GLU A 60 -7.88 19.31 21.27
CA GLU A 60 -8.44 20.65 21.30
C GLU A 60 -7.55 21.69 20.57
N ALA A 61 -6.30 21.35 20.23
CA ALA A 61 -5.39 22.26 19.54
C ALA A 61 -5.95 22.68 18.18
N ALA A 62 -6.13 23.98 18.01
CA ALA A 62 -6.60 24.56 16.76
C ALA A 62 -5.44 24.82 15.80
N GLY A 63 -5.73 24.81 14.49
CA GLY A 63 -4.78 25.22 13.46
C GLY A 63 -3.77 24.15 13.03
N LEU A 64 -4.02 22.87 13.37
CA LEU A 64 -3.22 21.77 12.81
C LEU A 64 -3.52 21.60 11.32
N THR A 65 -2.46 21.50 10.52
CA THR A 65 -2.55 21.31 9.06
C THR A 65 -1.94 19.99 8.61
N ALA A 66 -1.39 19.22 9.55
CA ALA A 66 -0.81 17.90 9.30
C ALA A 66 -1.07 16.95 10.48
N ALA A 67 -0.91 15.67 10.24
CA ALA A 67 -0.96 14.64 11.28
C ALA A 67 0.14 14.85 12.34
N LEU A 68 -0.13 14.40 13.56
CA LEU A 68 0.88 14.35 14.62
C LEU A 68 1.92 13.28 14.32
N GLN A 69 3.18 13.63 14.44
CA GLN A 69 4.33 12.78 14.15
C GLN A 69 5.36 12.78 15.28
N LYS A 70 6.20 11.75 15.33
CA LYS A 70 7.38 11.71 16.21
C LYS A 70 7.04 11.97 17.67
N GLY A 71 6.18 11.12 18.24
CA GLY A 71 5.75 11.26 19.62
C GLY A 71 6.86 11.01 20.64
N ALA A 72 6.82 11.78 21.76
CA ALA A 72 7.63 11.56 22.95
C ALA A 72 6.77 11.79 24.19
N ALA A 73 7.02 11.04 25.27
CA ALA A 73 6.24 11.13 26.51
C ALA A 73 7.11 11.35 27.74
N ARG A 74 6.59 12.11 28.71
CA ARG A 74 7.15 12.28 30.05
C ARG A 74 6.03 12.33 31.09
N GLY A 75 5.94 11.33 31.90
CA GLY A 75 4.76 11.13 32.78
C GLY A 75 3.51 10.98 31.90
N ASP A 76 2.50 11.81 32.18
CA ASP A 76 1.26 11.90 31.38
C ASP A 76 1.29 13.03 30.32
N THR A 77 2.46 13.64 30.08
CA THR A 77 2.59 14.68 29.06
C THR A 77 3.17 14.11 27.78
N LEU A 78 2.51 14.41 26.67
CA LEU A 78 2.86 13.96 25.32
C LEU A 78 3.34 15.17 24.52
N TYR A 79 4.31 14.95 23.64
CA TYR A 79 4.88 15.96 22.74
C TYR A 79 4.93 15.38 21.34
N TYR A 80 4.51 16.17 20.34
CA TYR A 80 4.46 15.76 18.94
C TYR A 80 4.96 16.88 18.04
N ILE A 81 5.42 16.48 16.86
CA ILE A 81 5.61 17.38 15.72
C ILE A 81 4.34 17.36 14.87
N SER A 82 3.94 18.53 14.37
CA SER A 82 2.86 18.68 13.39
C SER A 82 3.15 19.83 12.46
N GLY A 83 2.31 20.03 11.45
CA GLY A 83 2.24 21.26 10.67
C GLY A 83 1.14 22.17 11.18
N GLY A 84 1.32 23.47 11.01
CA GLY A 84 0.33 24.45 11.42
C GLY A 84 0.58 25.83 10.85
N VAL A 85 -0.34 26.76 11.12
CA VAL A 85 -0.17 28.18 10.79
C VAL A 85 0.71 28.82 11.86
N ILE A 86 1.91 29.25 11.49
CA ILE A 86 2.90 29.85 12.39
C ILE A 86 2.84 31.40 12.41
N ALA A 87 2.21 32.02 11.39
CA ALA A 87 1.92 33.44 11.36
C ALA A 87 0.74 33.73 10.43
N ASP A 88 0.03 34.81 10.71
CA ASP A 88 -0.96 35.41 9.83
C ASP A 88 -0.45 36.78 9.40
N GLU A 89 -0.08 36.92 8.14
CA GLU A 89 0.44 38.16 7.54
C GLU A 89 -0.65 38.96 6.80
N THR A 90 -1.92 38.73 7.12
CA THR A 90 -3.04 39.51 6.55
C THR A 90 -2.82 41.00 6.80
N PRO A 91 -2.77 41.88 5.76
CA PRO A 91 -2.56 43.29 5.94
C PRO A 91 -3.69 43.93 6.75
N GLU A 92 -3.34 44.88 7.64
CA GLU A 92 -4.29 45.53 8.51
C GLU A 92 -5.42 46.22 7.72
N GLY A 93 -6.65 45.86 8.04
CA GLY A 93 -7.85 46.39 7.38
C GLY A 93 -8.24 45.73 6.05
N VAL A 94 -7.61 44.65 5.69
CA VAL A 94 -7.98 43.80 4.55
C VAL A 94 -8.86 42.66 5.06
N GLU A 95 -10.07 42.53 4.53
CA GLU A 95 -10.88 41.30 4.63
C GLU A 95 -10.69 40.53 3.31
N PRO A 96 -9.78 39.58 3.24
CA PRO A 96 -9.53 38.85 1.99
C PRO A 96 -10.68 37.88 1.71
N ASP A 97 -11.05 37.75 0.44
CA ASP A 97 -11.94 36.68 -0.01
C ASP A 97 -11.35 35.28 0.26
N TRP A 98 -10.05 35.23 0.49
CA TRP A 98 -9.29 33.99 0.77
C TRP A 98 -8.21 34.27 1.84
N PRO A 99 -8.54 34.11 3.13
CA PRO A 99 -7.62 34.42 4.23
C PRO A 99 -6.34 33.60 4.19
N GLU A 100 -6.42 32.35 3.77
CA GLU A 100 -5.31 31.40 3.73
C GLU A 100 -4.13 31.84 2.86
N GLN A 101 -4.34 32.77 1.92
CA GLN A 101 -3.27 33.31 1.10
C GLN A 101 -2.23 34.14 1.89
N TYR A 102 -2.58 34.57 3.09
CA TYR A 102 -1.71 35.34 3.99
C TYR A 102 -1.20 34.52 5.16
N TRP A 103 -1.61 33.26 5.28
CA TRP A 103 -1.14 32.37 6.32
C TRP A 103 0.25 31.87 5.99
N VAL A 104 1.10 31.89 6.99
CA VAL A 104 2.43 31.32 6.94
C VAL A 104 2.40 29.96 7.61
N TYR A 105 2.67 28.94 6.85
CA TYR A 105 2.68 27.56 7.33
C TYR A 105 4.08 27.16 7.74
N GLY A 106 4.17 26.23 8.71
CA GLY A 106 5.45 25.70 9.16
C GLY A 106 5.27 24.61 10.20
N PRO A 107 6.38 24.00 10.66
CA PRO A 107 6.34 23.00 11.68
C PRO A 107 6.02 23.61 13.04
N ILE A 108 5.20 22.92 13.82
CA ILE A 108 4.84 23.27 15.19
C ILE A 108 5.11 22.11 16.12
N LEU A 109 5.30 22.41 17.41
CA LEU A 109 5.37 21.45 18.49
C LEU A 109 4.03 21.48 19.25
N VAL A 110 3.44 20.31 19.45
CA VAL A 110 2.16 20.15 20.15
C VAL A 110 2.44 19.42 21.45
N LYS A 111 1.97 19.99 22.56
CA LYS A 111 1.93 19.35 23.87
C LYS A 111 0.50 18.90 24.12
N ALA A 112 0.31 17.68 24.61
CA ALA A 112 -1.00 17.11 24.85
C ALA A 112 -1.04 16.28 26.14
N SER A 113 -2.25 16.09 26.69
CA SER A 113 -2.54 15.10 27.72
C SER A 113 -3.33 13.92 27.14
N PRO A 114 -3.32 12.74 27.78
CA PRO A 114 -4.13 11.61 27.36
C PRO A 114 -5.66 11.88 27.41
N GLU A 115 -6.06 12.95 28.04
CA GLU A 115 -7.45 13.44 28.13
C GLU A 115 -7.85 14.34 26.97
N GLY A 116 -6.89 14.74 26.08
CA GLY A 116 -7.13 15.55 24.90
C GLY A 116 -6.84 17.04 25.06
N GLU A 117 -6.55 17.50 26.28
CA GLU A 117 -6.07 18.87 26.47
C GLU A 117 -4.77 19.06 25.68
N SER A 118 -4.70 20.08 24.86
CA SER A 118 -3.55 20.27 23.97
C SER A 118 -3.28 21.74 23.69
N GLU A 119 -2.01 22.07 23.54
CA GLU A 119 -1.51 23.41 23.21
C GLU A 119 -0.36 23.34 22.22
N VAL A 120 -0.25 24.36 21.37
CA VAL A 120 0.94 24.56 20.54
C VAL A 120 1.98 25.28 21.37
N LEU A 121 3.19 24.71 21.46
CA LEU A 121 4.29 25.35 22.18
C LEU A 121 4.72 26.65 21.48
N PRO A 122 5.05 27.70 22.21
CA PRO A 122 5.34 29.04 21.66
C PRO A 122 6.74 29.13 21.05
N TYR A 123 7.10 28.20 20.18
CA TYR A 123 8.35 28.18 19.46
C TYR A 123 8.09 28.27 17.95
N THR A 124 8.66 29.29 17.34
CA THR A 124 8.63 29.47 15.89
C THR A 124 10.06 29.41 15.35
N PRO A 125 10.38 28.51 14.41
CA PRO A 125 11.72 28.43 13.84
C PRO A 125 12.03 29.65 12.96
N GLU A 126 13.32 30.02 12.86
CA GLU A 126 13.75 31.02 11.89
C GLU A 126 13.59 30.47 10.48
N ARG A 127 12.92 31.21 9.64
CA ARG A 127 12.71 30.84 8.23
C ARG A 127 13.84 31.39 7.35
N PRO A 128 14.22 30.67 6.27
CA PRO A 128 15.04 31.22 5.22
C PRO A 128 14.39 32.47 4.60
N GLU A 129 15.17 33.42 4.12
CA GLU A 129 14.66 34.57 3.35
C GLU A 129 13.98 34.03 2.07
N SER A 130 12.80 34.57 1.76
CA SER A 130 12.08 34.26 0.53
C SER A 130 12.75 34.87 -0.68
N GLU A 131 13.12 34.06 -1.65
CA GLU A 131 13.70 34.51 -2.92
C GLU A 131 12.84 34.08 -4.09
N PRO A 132 12.58 34.92 -5.10
CA PRO A 132 11.84 34.51 -6.29
C PRO A 132 12.49 33.30 -6.98
N GLY A 133 11.70 32.29 -7.31
CA GLY A 133 12.18 31.07 -7.95
C GLY A 133 12.89 30.08 -7.00
N VAL A 134 12.87 30.35 -5.68
CA VAL A 134 13.42 29.43 -4.68
C VAL A 134 12.34 29.05 -3.68
N ASN A 135 12.02 27.79 -3.61
CA ASN A 135 11.15 27.25 -2.57
C ASN A 135 12.00 27.00 -1.32
N SER A 136 11.63 27.60 -0.22
CA SER A 136 12.40 27.48 1.02
C SER A 136 11.50 27.40 2.24
N GLY A 137 11.95 26.68 3.26
CA GLY A 137 11.19 26.49 4.48
C GLY A 137 11.98 25.80 5.57
N VAL A 138 11.27 25.41 6.62
CA VAL A 138 11.83 24.66 7.75
C VAL A 138 10.95 23.46 8.02
N LEU A 139 11.58 22.34 8.36
CA LEU A 139 10.92 21.12 8.83
C LEU A 139 11.47 20.73 10.20
N PHE A 140 10.66 20.08 11.03
CA PHE A 140 11.14 19.36 12.20
C PHE A 140 11.18 17.87 11.83
N GLU A 141 12.40 17.30 11.81
CA GLU A 141 12.60 15.90 11.40
C GLU A 141 12.49 14.93 12.56
N GLN A 142 12.96 15.34 13.76
CA GLN A 142 12.97 14.50 14.94
C GLN A 142 12.76 15.33 16.22
N LEU A 143 12.25 14.65 17.25
CA LEU A 143 12.00 15.16 18.59
C LEU A 143 12.46 14.14 19.62
N CYS A 144 13.18 14.55 20.64
CA CYS A 144 13.39 13.74 21.83
C CYS A 144 13.38 14.58 23.12
N LEU A 145 13.14 13.92 24.25
CA LEU A 145 13.13 14.53 25.57
C LEU A 145 14.48 14.33 26.25
N ASP A 146 14.97 15.40 26.86
CA ASP A 146 16.11 15.33 27.77
C ASP A 146 15.64 15.06 29.21
N PRO A 147 16.44 14.41 30.08
CA PRO A 147 16.04 14.16 31.47
C PRO A 147 15.70 15.41 32.28
N ASP A 148 16.26 16.57 31.90
CA ASP A 148 15.94 17.86 32.55
C ASP A 148 14.58 18.45 32.18
N GLY A 149 13.86 17.77 31.24
CA GLY A 149 12.55 18.16 30.78
C GLY A 149 12.54 19.10 29.60
N SER A 150 13.71 19.47 29.08
CA SER A 150 13.81 20.20 27.82
C SER A 150 13.62 19.27 26.61
N LEU A 151 13.30 19.86 25.47
CA LEU A 151 13.11 19.16 24.20
C LEU A 151 14.32 19.40 23.30
N TRP A 152 14.79 18.37 22.66
CA TRP A 152 15.66 18.45 21.50
C TRP A 152 14.85 18.27 20.24
N VAL A 153 14.98 19.20 19.31
CA VAL A 153 14.33 19.17 17.98
C VAL A 153 15.40 19.22 16.91
N LEU A 154 15.32 18.34 15.95
CA LEU A 154 16.13 18.42 14.74
C LEU A 154 15.39 19.26 13.70
N GLU A 155 15.89 20.48 13.47
CA GLU A 155 15.43 21.38 12.42
C GLU A 155 16.20 21.13 11.13
N ASN A 156 15.48 21.06 10.02
CA ASN A 156 16.05 21.08 8.68
C ASN A 156 15.52 22.29 7.94
N ARG A 157 16.42 23.22 7.57
CA ARG A 157 16.15 24.35 6.68
C ARG A 157 16.48 23.92 5.27
N TYR A 158 15.52 24.01 4.38
CA TYR A 158 15.70 23.62 2.99
C TYR A 158 15.51 24.81 2.05
N ARG A 159 16.19 24.73 0.90
CA ARG A 159 16.04 25.65 -0.24
C ARG A 159 16.10 24.81 -1.50
N ILE A 160 15.09 24.93 -2.34
CA ILE A 160 14.97 24.19 -3.60
C ILE A 160 14.83 25.23 -4.72
N ASP A 161 15.77 25.24 -5.65
CA ASP A 161 15.65 26.05 -6.85
C ASP A 161 14.59 25.47 -7.76
N ALA A 162 13.55 26.26 -8.10
CA ALA A 162 12.38 25.78 -8.83
C ALA A 162 12.66 25.43 -10.30
N GLU A 163 13.74 26.01 -10.87
CA GLU A 163 14.10 25.77 -12.27
C GLU A 163 15.04 24.57 -12.42
N SER A 164 16.05 24.49 -11.57
CA SER A 164 17.06 23.41 -11.63
C SER A 164 16.70 22.18 -10.79
N GLY A 165 15.82 22.34 -9.78
CA GLY A 165 15.55 21.32 -8.78
C GLY A 165 16.70 21.10 -7.78
N GLU A 166 17.74 21.96 -7.79
CA GLU A 166 18.86 21.86 -6.85
C GLU A 166 18.37 22.14 -5.43
N SER A 167 18.60 21.19 -4.51
CA SER A 167 18.18 21.26 -3.10
C SER A 167 19.41 21.50 -2.21
N ARG A 168 19.27 22.39 -1.23
CA ARG A 168 20.23 22.60 -0.15
C ARG A 168 19.54 22.51 1.18
N GLU A 169 20.14 21.78 2.08
CA GLU A 169 19.60 21.51 3.41
C GLU A 169 20.61 21.87 4.50
N GLU A 170 20.12 22.51 5.54
CA GLU A 170 20.91 22.88 6.73
C GLU A 170 20.22 22.36 7.97
N ARG A 171 20.85 21.42 8.64
CA ARG A 171 20.32 20.82 9.87
C ARG A 171 20.92 21.44 11.11
N SER A 172 20.09 21.65 12.13
CA SER A 172 20.48 22.14 13.46
C SER A 172 19.73 21.38 14.55
N LEU A 173 20.42 21.02 15.60
CA LEU A 173 19.79 20.53 16.83
C LEU A 173 19.47 21.74 17.72
N VAL A 174 18.21 21.87 18.11
CA VAL A 174 17.72 22.97 18.94
C VAL A 174 17.21 22.40 20.25
N LYS A 175 17.78 22.89 21.36
CA LYS A 175 17.28 22.57 22.71
C LYS A 175 16.34 23.66 23.18
N LEU A 176 15.13 23.26 23.57
CA LEU A 176 14.01 24.15 23.92
C LEU A 176 13.47 23.86 25.31
N ARG A 177 12.95 24.88 25.97
CA ARG A 177 11.97 24.73 27.05
C ARG A 177 10.53 24.73 26.52
N GLU A 178 9.60 24.27 27.32
CA GLU A 178 8.17 24.30 27.00
C GLU A 178 7.61 25.72 26.77
N ASP A 179 8.21 26.75 27.36
CA ASP A 179 7.85 28.15 27.15
C ASP A 179 8.42 28.75 25.84
N GLY A 180 9.06 27.93 24.99
CA GLY A 180 9.65 28.33 23.74
C GLY A 180 11.06 28.92 23.84
N GLU A 181 11.64 29.03 25.06
CA GLU A 181 13.01 29.54 25.22
C GLU A 181 14.01 28.57 24.59
N VAL A 182 14.80 29.09 23.65
CA VAL A 182 15.94 28.36 23.04
C VAL A 182 17.10 28.37 24.00
N LEU A 183 17.46 27.21 24.54
CA LEU A 183 18.60 27.04 25.44
C LEU A 183 19.92 26.93 24.68
N THR A 184 19.88 26.22 23.54
CA THR A 184 21.06 25.98 22.71
C THR A 184 20.63 25.68 21.26
N ARG A 185 21.47 26.07 20.30
CA ARG A 185 21.32 25.70 18.88
C ARG A 185 22.70 25.21 18.39
N LEU A 186 22.74 23.98 17.91
CA LEU A 186 23.95 23.33 17.43
C LEU A 186 23.81 23.06 15.94
N PRO A 187 24.43 23.88 15.06
CA PRO A 187 24.46 23.57 13.64
C PRO A 187 25.20 22.25 13.42
N LEU A 188 24.57 21.34 12.68
CA LEU A 188 25.20 20.09 12.28
C LEU A 188 26.01 20.35 11.01
N GLN A 189 27.33 20.26 11.15
CA GLN A 189 28.18 20.21 9.97
C GLN A 189 27.90 18.90 9.23
N THR A 190 28.09 18.91 7.92
CA THR A 190 27.69 17.84 6.98
C THR A 190 27.76 16.44 7.61
N LEU A 191 26.63 15.87 7.93
CA LEU A 191 26.52 14.48 8.41
C LEU A 191 26.77 13.47 7.28
N GLY A 192 26.71 13.93 6.03
CA GLY A 192 26.78 13.11 4.83
C GLY A 192 28.20 12.75 4.41
N ALA A 193 28.50 11.46 4.27
CA ALA A 193 29.77 10.97 3.72
C ALA A 193 29.83 11.10 2.19
N PHE A 194 28.67 11.16 1.50
CA PHE A 194 28.57 11.17 0.03
C PHE A 194 28.19 12.55 -0.55
N ALA A 195 27.92 13.55 0.28
CA ALA A 195 27.46 14.87 -0.17
C ALA A 195 28.43 15.54 -1.18
N GLU A 196 29.73 15.58 -0.86
CA GLU A 196 30.74 16.13 -1.74
C GLU A 196 30.92 15.36 -3.06
N GLU A 197 30.65 14.04 -3.06
CA GLU A 197 30.71 13.22 -4.26
C GLU A 197 29.49 13.47 -5.14
N ALA A 198 28.33 13.64 -4.55
CA ALA A 198 27.10 13.98 -5.24
C ALA A 198 27.19 15.33 -5.96
N GLU A 199 27.66 16.36 -5.26
CA GLU A 199 27.92 17.69 -5.85
C GLU A 199 28.88 17.63 -7.05
N ARG A 200 29.95 16.83 -6.95
CA ARG A 200 30.93 16.70 -8.04
C ARG A 200 30.42 15.91 -9.24
N SER A 201 29.54 14.95 -9.04
CA SER A 201 29.09 14.01 -10.07
C SER A 201 27.76 14.38 -10.71
N GLY A 202 27.00 15.30 -10.09
CA GLY A 202 25.61 15.58 -10.47
C GLY A 202 24.65 14.40 -10.22
N GLY A 203 24.99 13.48 -9.30
CA GLY A 203 24.17 12.34 -8.93
C GLY A 203 23.05 12.68 -7.93
N SER A 204 22.05 11.81 -7.85
CA SER A 204 21.02 11.92 -6.83
C SER A 204 21.57 11.62 -5.44
N TYR A 205 21.26 12.47 -4.47
CA TYR A 205 21.69 12.34 -3.09
C TYR A 205 20.51 12.56 -2.14
N SER A 206 20.43 11.76 -1.09
CA SER A 206 19.49 12.00 0.00
C SER A 206 20.11 11.59 1.34
N LEU A 207 19.77 12.34 2.38
CA LEU A 207 20.12 12.06 3.76
C LEU A 207 18.88 12.18 4.62
N SER A 208 18.59 11.14 5.41
CA SER A 208 17.52 11.15 6.40
C SER A 208 18.06 10.82 7.79
N VAL A 209 17.35 11.29 8.81
CA VAL A 209 17.67 11.02 10.22
C VAL A 209 16.49 10.31 10.85
N PRO A 210 16.41 8.96 10.80
CA PRO A 210 15.31 8.20 11.32
C PRO A 210 15.19 8.19 12.86
N GLY A 211 16.22 8.64 13.57
CA GLY A 211 16.17 8.65 15.04
C GLY A 211 17.11 9.68 15.69
N LEU A 212 16.62 10.24 16.79
CA LEU A 212 17.34 11.16 17.68
C LEU A 212 17.09 10.77 19.12
N ALA A 213 18.14 10.60 19.93
CA ALA A 213 18.01 10.32 21.36
C ALA A 213 19.14 10.98 22.17
N SER A 214 18.81 11.45 23.38
CA SER A 214 19.75 11.94 24.39
C SER A 214 20.04 10.84 25.40
N ASP A 215 21.33 10.60 25.74
CA ASP A 215 21.69 9.69 26.82
C ASP A 215 21.50 10.32 28.22
N GLY A 216 21.26 11.62 28.26
CA GLY A 216 21.13 12.42 29.48
C GLY A 216 22.43 12.59 30.26
N LYS A 217 23.58 12.22 29.69
CA LYS A 217 24.91 12.31 30.28
C LYS A 217 25.85 13.20 29.49
N GLY A 218 25.34 13.87 28.49
CA GLY A 218 26.08 14.80 27.62
C GLY A 218 26.36 14.26 26.20
N ALA A 219 25.69 13.19 25.77
CA ALA A 219 25.74 12.74 24.40
C ALA A 219 24.35 12.79 23.73
N LEU A 220 24.35 13.21 22.47
CA LEU A 220 23.23 13.09 21.55
C LEU A 220 23.58 12.06 20.48
N CYS A 221 22.67 11.13 20.23
CA CYS A 221 22.84 10.13 19.19
C CYS A 221 21.85 10.40 18.06
N LEU A 222 22.37 10.39 16.81
CA LEU A 222 21.57 10.47 15.60
C LEU A 222 21.74 9.19 14.79
N ALA A 223 20.64 8.59 14.43
CA ALA A 223 20.60 7.57 13.38
C ALA A 223 20.60 8.28 12.02
N VAL A 224 21.52 7.95 11.14
CA VAL A 224 21.69 8.60 9.83
C VAL A 224 21.61 7.54 8.74
N HIS A 225 20.71 7.75 7.81
CA HIS A 225 20.61 6.97 6.57
C HIS A 225 20.97 7.86 5.38
N GLU A 226 21.85 7.39 4.53
CA GLU A 226 22.38 8.15 3.42
C GLU A 226 22.35 7.31 2.14
N TYR A 227 21.95 7.94 1.06
CA TYR A 227 21.81 7.34 -0.24
C TYR A 227 22.47 8.20 -1.30
N TYR A 228 23.22 7.57 -2.21
CA TYR A 228 23.82 8.21 -3.37
C TYR A 228 23.65 7.33 -4.61
N ALA A 229 23.25 7.96 -5.73
CA ALA A 229 23.22 7.32 -7.04
C ALA A 229 23.77 8.29 -8.11
N GLY A 230 24.88 7.93 -8.73
CA GLY A 230 25.50 8.73 -9.77
C GLY A 230 26.59 7.98 -10.51
N GLY A 231 26.82 8.32 -11.79
CA GLY A 231 27.88 7.73 -12.61
C GLY A 231 27.80 6.20 -12.76
N GLY A 232 26.62 5.61 -12.65
CA GLY A 232 26.44 4.15 -12.65
C GLY A 232 26.71 3.47 -11.30
N ASN A 233 27.07 4.24 -10.27
CA ASN A 233 27.31 3.74 -8.91
C ASN A 233 26.10 4.02 -8.02
N TYR A 234 25.79 3.03 -7.15
CA TYR A 234 24.82 3.11 -6.10
C TYR A 234 25.52 2.83 -4.78
N ARG A 235 25.32 3.71 -3.80
CA ARG A 235 25.83 3.55 -2.44
C ARG A 235 24.76 3.88 -1.42
N GLN A 236 24.81 3.17 -0.33
CA GLN A 236 23.99 3.37 0.85
C GLN A 236 24.87 3.25 2.10
N SER A 237 24.64 4.10 3.08
CA SER A 237 25.31 4.03 4.39
C SER A 237 24.28 4.23 5.49
N ASN A 238 24.34 3.40 6.52
CA ASN A 238 23.56 3.51 7.73
C ASN A 238 24.51 3.71 8.89
N ARG A 239 24.37 4.79 9.66
CA ARG A 239 25.31 5.17 10.71
C ARG A 239 24.61 5.64 11.95
N LEU A 240 25.21 5.31 13.09
CA LEU A 240 24.90 5.95 14.37
C LEU A 240 25.99 6.97 14.67
N CYS A 241 25.64 8.25 14.71
CA CYS A 241 26.52 9.35 15.02
C CYS A 241 26.32 9.77 16.48
N VAL A 242 27.40 9.76 17.28
CA VAL A 242 27.39 10.22 18.67
C VAL A 242 28.00 11.60 18.75
N LEU A 243 27.24 12.59 19.18
CA LEU A 243 27.63 14.00 19.28
C LEU A 243 27.79 14.41 20.76
N ASP A 244 28.61 15.38 20.98
CA ASP A 244 28.63 16.11 22.24
C ASP A 244 27.42 17.04 22.34
N ALA A 245 26.64 16.95 23.41
CA ALA A 245 25.42 17.73 23.58
C ALA A 245 25.64 19.22 23.86
N GLU A 246 26.88 19.66 24.22
CA GLU A 246 27.20 21.08 24.44
C GLU A 246 27.79 21.75 23.19
N SER A 247 28.68 21.04 22.49
CA SER A 247 29.40 21.60 21.34
C SER A 247 28.82 21.19 19.98
N GLY A 248 28.08 20.09 19.88
CA GLY A 248 27.65 19.47 18.64
C GLY A 248 28.75 18.72 17.89
N GLU A 249 29.96 18.61 18.48
CA GLU A 249 31.07 17.92 17.83
C GLU A 249 30.82 16.41 17.76
N LEU A 250 31.16 15.79 16.64
CA LEU A 250 31.07 14.35 16.44
C LEU A 250 32.14 13.64 17.25
N LYS A 251 31.72 12.88 18.27
CA LYS A 251 32.60 12.08 19.15
C LYS A 251 32.89 10.71 18.55
N ASN A 252 31.90 10.09 17.96
CA ASN A 252 32.00 8.74 17.43
C ASN A 252 31.02 8.48 16.29
N THR A 253 31.36 7.52 15.43
CA THR A 253 30.49 7.03 14.36
C THR A 253 30.58 5.51 14.27
N LEU A 254 29.43 4.85 14.26
CA LEU A 254 29.31 3.43 14.06
C LEU A 254 28.59 3.14 12.75
N GLU A 255 29.26 2.46 11.83
CA GLU A 255 28.65 1.97 10.58
C GLU A 255 27.80 0.73 10.89
N LEU A 256 26.63 0.65 10.25
CA LEU A 256 25.66 -0.43 10.41
C LEU A 256 25.39 -1.11 9.08
N ASP A 257 25.31 -2.43 9.10
CA ASP A 257 25.05 -3.24 7.89
C ASP A 257 23.60 -3.15 7.42
N GLY A 258 22.67 -2.77 8.32
CA GLY A 258 21.23 -2.73 8.07
C GLY A 258 20.61 -1.33 8.19
N GLU A 259 19.42 -1.19 7.66
CA GLU A 259 18.64 0.04 7.80
C GLU A 259 18.22 0.25 9.27
N ILE A 260 18.25 1.50 9.72
CA ILE A 260 17.85 1.85 11.09
C ILE A 260 16.36 2.17 11.11
N ALA A 261 15.61 1.44 11.94
CA ALA A 261 14.19 1.68 12.16
C ALA A 261 13.94 2.76 13.21
N ALA A 262 14.66 2.70 14.34
CA ALA A 262 14.50 3.65 15.44
C ALA A 262 15.71 3.70 16.37
N LEU A 263 15.85 4.83 17.05
CA LEU A 263 16.76 5.04 18.16
C LEU A 263 15.98 5.63 19.33
N VAL A 264 15.95 4.94 20.45
CA VAL A 264 15.11 5.30 21.60
C VAL A 264 15.90 5.31 22.89
N ARG A 265 15.43 6.09 23.87
CA ARG A 265 15.95 6.08 25.25
C ARG A 265 15.02 5.26 26.12
N LEU A 266 15.57 4.26 26.82
CA LEU A 266 14.84 3.45 27.80
C LEU A 266 14.64 4.25 29.11
N GLY A 267 13.69 3.83 29.92
CA GLY A 267 13.42 4.45 31.20
C GLY A 267 14.63 4.42 32.19
N SER A 268 15.53 3.44 32.05
CA SER A 268 16.81 3.39 32.75
C SER A 268 17.81 4.47 32.30
N GLY A 269 17.57 5.11 31.18
CA GLY A 269 18.47 6.09 30.57
C GLY A 269 19.45 5.48 29.59
N GLN A 270 19.45 4.18 29.35
CA GLN A 270 20.25 3.53 28.32
C GLN A 270 19.59 3.75 26.94
N LEU A 271 20.41 3.83 25.90
CA LEU A 271 19.90 3.91 24.53
C LEU A 271 19.77 2.53 23.90
N ALA A 272 18.71 2.35 23.14
CA ALA A 272 18.46 1.16 22.35
C ALA A 272 18.23 1.52 20.87
N LEU A 273 18.74 0.67 20.00
CA LEU A 273 18.64 0.78 18.56
C LEU A 273 17.79 -0.37 18.02
N ALA A 274 16.82 -0.05 17.17
CA ALA A 274 16.15 -1.01 16.31
C ALA A 274 16.66 -0.85 14.88
N SER A 275 17.11 -1.93 14.25
CA SER A 275 17.62 -1.96 12.88
C SER A 275 17.22 -3.24 12.19
N TYR A 276 17.39 -3.30 10.85
CA TYR A 276 17.09 -4.49 10.07
C TYR A 276 18.34 -5.24 9.65
N ARG A 277 18.33 -6.57 9.80
CA ARG A 277 19.30 -7.47 9.18
C ARG A 277 18.59 -8.25 8.07
N GLY A 278 18.75 -7.79 6.83
CA GLY A 278 17.87 -8.23 5.74
C GLY A 278 16.45 -7.74 5.96
N SER A 279 15.47 -8.65 6.11
CA SER A 279 14.08 -8.32 6.45
C SER A 279 13.75 -8.44 7.94
N SER A 280 14.67 -8.96 8.77
CA SER A 280 14.41 -9.24 10.19
C SER A 280 14.82 -8.06 11.06
N PRO A 281 13.94 -7.52 11.90
CA PRO A 281 14.29 -6.52 12.90
C PRO A 281 15.23 -7.07 13.97
N VAL A 282 16.19 -6.26 14.38
CA VAL A 282 17.18 -6.58 15.44
C VAL A 282 17.22 -5.44 16.43
N PHE A 283 17.20 -5.77 17.71
CA PHE A 283 17.28 -4.82 18.81
C PHE A 283 18.62 -4.91 19.53
N ALA A 284 19.28 -3.78 19.76
CA ALA A 284 20.57 -3.69 20.39
C ALA A 284 20.65 -2.56 21.41
N LEU A 285 21.45 -2.73 22.45
CA LEU A 285 21.82 -1.67 23.37
C LEU A 285 23.02 -0.88 22.83
N VAL A 286 23.00 0.45 22.99
CA VAL A 286 24.04 1.36 22.51
C VAL A 286 24.96 1.75 23.66
N ASP A 287 26.26 1.53 23.51
CA ASP A 287 27.31 2.07 24.39
C ASP A 287 27.85 3.38 23.74
N THR A 288 27.38 4.53 24.21
CA THR A 288 27.75 5.83 23.66
C THR A 288 29.21 6.22 23.95
N GLU A 289 29.83 5.66 25.00
CA GLU A 289 31.22 5.93 25.35
C GLU A 289 32.19 5.16 24.46
N LYS A 290 31.90 3.88 24.21
CA LYS A 290 32.74 3.02 23.36
C LYS A 290 32.37 3.11 21.88
N GLY A 291 31.17 3.55 21.57
CA GLY A 291 30.62 3.50 20.22
C GLY A 291 30.44 2.05 19.74
N ASP A 292 29.80 1.23 20.54
CA ASP A 292 29.59 -0.21 20.28
C ASP A 292 28.13 -0.59 20.50
N LEU A 293 27.70 -1.72 19.94
CA LEU A 293 26.35 -2.27 20.06
C LEU A 293 26.39 -3.65 20.69
N THR A 294 25.43 -3.90 21.56
CA THR A 294 25.18 -5.24 22.10
C THR A 294 23.81 -5.70 21.66
N GLU A 295 23.75 -6.64 20.72
CA GLU A 295 22.51 -7.26 20.26
C GLU A 295 21.83 -8.00 21.39
N VAL A 296 20.51 -7.85 21.52
CA VAL A 296 19.69 -8.42 22.60
C VAL A 296 18.69 -9.41 22.05
N ALA A 297 17.92 -9.04 21.01
CA ALA A 297 16.83 -9.82 20.47
C ALA A 297 16.62 -9.52 18.99
N ALA A 298 15.83 -10.36 18.32
CA ALA A 298 15.32 -10.16 16.98
C ALA A 298 13.80 -10.37 16.97
N ALA A 299 13.11 -9.82 15.99
CA ALA A 299 11.69 -10.05 15.74
C ALA A 299 11.49 -10.60 14.31
N ASP A 300 10.32 -11.14 14.07
CA ASP A 300 10.00 -11.82 12.80
C ASP A 300 9.18 -10.97 11.82
N ASP A 301 8.68 -9.80 12.26
CA ASP A 301 7.77 -8.96 11.47
C ASP A 301 8.24 -7.50 11.42
N PHE A 302 7.75 -6.76 10.43
CA PHE A 302 8.04 -5.34 10.24
C PHE A 302 7.62 -4.51 11.46
N LEU A 303 8.50 -3.57 11.86
CA LEU A 303 8.27 -2.70 13.01
C LEU A 303 7.43 -1.47 12.62
N THR A 304 6.47 -1.17 13.48
CA THR A 304 5.75 0.10 13.49
C THR A 304 5.87 0.72 14.89
N GLY A 305 6.32 1.97 15.00
CA GLY A 305 6.39 2.69 16.26
C GLY A 305 7.22 1.98 17.33
N VAL A 306 8.51 2.30 17.43
CA VAL A 306 9.41 1.79 18.47
C VAL A 306 9.62 2.85 19.54
N VAL A 307 9.40 2.51 20.82
CA VAL A 307 9.49 3.45 21.92
C VAL A 307 10.17 2.82 23.16
N GLY A 308 10.89 3.63 23.92
CA GLY A 308 11.38 3.25 25.24
C GLY A 308 10.26 3.30 26.29
N ALA A 309 10.27 2.35 27.22
CA ALA A 309 9.34 2.31 28.35
C ALA A 309 10.11 2.29 29.69
N ALA A 310 9.42 2.10 30.79
CA ALA A 310 10.02 2.11 32.13
C ALA A 310 11.10 1.02 32.30
N GLY A 311 12.17 1.33 33.04
CA GLY A 311 13.30 0.40 33.26
C GLY A 311 14.09 0.14 31.95
N ASP A 312 14.51 -1.11 31.76
CA ASP A 312 15.22 -1.58 30.57
C ASP A 312 14.24 -2.21 29.54
N THR A 313 13.11 -1.58 29.34
CA THR A 313 12.05 -2.07 28.48
C THR A 313 11.96 -1.23 27.21
N LEU A 314 11.83 -1.91 26.07
CA LEU A 314 11.48 -1.36 24.78
C LEU A 314 10.11 -1.89 24.39
N CYS A 315 9.28 -1.03 23.80
CA CYS A 315 8.01 -1.46 23.21
C CYS A 315 8.01 -1.17 21.71
N TYR A 316 7.34 -2.01 20.93
CA TYR A 316 7.24 -1.83 19.49
C TYR A 316 5.92 -2.36 18.94
N GLY A 317 5.45 -1.72 17.88
CA GLY A 317 4.37 -2.22 17.05
C GLY A 317 4.89 -3.19 16.00
N ALA A 318 4.07 -4.17 15.66
CA ALA A 318 4.19 -5.04 14.51
C ALA A 318 2.83 -5.12 13.80
N GLY A 319 2.78 -5.78 12.64
CA GLY A 319 1.56 -5.86 11.85
C GLY A 319 0.33 -6.39 12.59
N ASP A 320 0.54 -7.31 13.51
CA ASP A 320 -0.52 -8.00 14.25
C ASP A 320 -0.78 -7.44 15.66
N GLY A 321 0.09 -6.57 16.20
CA GLY A 321 -0.10 -6.08 17.55
C GLY A 321 1.03 -5.23 18.12
N PHE A 322 0.99 -5.01 19.41
CA PHE A 322 1.97 -4.25 20.17
C PHE A 322 2.69 -5.12 21.18
N TYR A 323 4.01 -5.02 21.23
CA TYR A 323 4.89 -5.89 21.96
C TYR A 323 5.74 -5.16 22.98
N ARG A 324 6.12 -5.86 24.03
CA ARG A 324 7.06 -5.42 25.05
C ARG A 324 8.27 -6.35 25.04
N LEU A 325 9.46 -5.78 24.92
CA LEU A 325 10.75 -6.47 24.99
C LEU A 325 11.50 -6.03 26.25
N ASP A 326 11.82 -6.98 27.11
CA ASP A 326 12.78 -6.78 28.20
C ASP A 326 14.21 -6.84 27.62
N MET A 327 14.88 -5.68 27.55
CA MET A 327 16.21 -5.56 26.97
C MET A 327 17.32 -6.21 27.85
N ALA A 328 17.05 -6.53 29.09
CA ALA A 328 18.00 -7.23 29.96
C ALA A 328 17.88 -8.75 29.84
N ALA A 329 16.65 -9.25 29.69
CA ALA A 329 16.36 -10.69 29.55
C ALA A 329 16.34 -11.16 28.09
N GLY A 330 16.06 -10.27 27.14
CA GLY A 330 15.83 -10.61 25.74
C GLY A 330 14.49 -11.31 25.51
N GLU A 331 13.53 -11.16 26.45
CA GLU A 331 12.22 -11.81 26.40
C GLU A 331 11.17 -10.85 25.85
N THR A 332 10.37 -11.32 24.87
CA THR A 332 9.29 -10.57 24.23
C THR A 332 7.93 -11.05 24.70
N GLU A 333 7.02 -10.12 24.97
CA GLU A 333 5.62 -10.37 25.32
C GLU A 333 4.69 -9.52 24.42
N LYS A 334 3.70 -10.15 23.81
CA LYS A 334 2.61 -9.44 23.12
C LYS A 334 1.67 -8.83 24.16
N LEU A 335 1.49 -7.52 24.13
CA LEU A 335 0.59 -6.81 25.05
C LEU A 335 -0.86 -6.85 24.55
N PHE A 336 -1.06 -6.56 23.29
CA PHE A 336 -2.39 -6.55 22.66
C PHE A 336 -2.29 -6.68 21.14
N ASP A 337 -3.42 -7.00 20.54
CA ASP A 337 -3.66 -7.00 19.12
C ASP A 337 -4.38 -5.70 18.73
N TRP A 338 -3.88 -5.00 17.69
CA TRP A 338 -4.45 -3.73 17.25
C TRP A 338 -5.93 -3.87 16.86
N ALA A 339 -6.26 -4.87 16.06
CA ALA A 339 -7.63 -5.12 15.62
C ALA A 339 -8.55 -5.49 16.77
N ALA A 340 -8.06 -6.21 17.79
CA ALA A 340 -8.82 -6.53 18.98
C ALA A 340 -9.15 -5.28 19.81
N CYS A 341 -8.37 -4.21 19.69
CA CYS A 341 -8.60 -2.93 20.33
C CYS A 341 -9.40 -1.93 19.45
N ASP A 342 -9.89 -2.35 18.29
CA ASP A 342 -10.58 -1.50 17.30
C ASP A 342 -9.69 -0.35 16.79
N VAL A 343 -8.37 -0.58 16.67
CA VAL A 343 -7.37 0.34 16.14
C VAL A 343 -6.91 -0.16 14.77
N ALA A 344 -6.95 0.70 13.77
CA ALA A 344 -6.44 0.37 12.45
C ALA A 344 -4.90 0.45 12.40
N HIS A 345 -4.28 -0.32 11.52
CA HIS A 345 -2.82 -0.33 11.37
C HIS A 345 -2.27 1.07 11.01
N SER A 346 -2.98 1.85 10.21
CA SER A 346 -2.62 3.24 9.87
C SER A 346 -2.65 4.22 11.06
N GLU A 347 -3.19 3.79 12.19
CA GLU A 347 -3.30 4.58 13.42
C GLU A 347 -2.20 4.22 14.45
N SER A 348 -1.11 3.55 14.03
CA SER A 348 -0.09 3.00 14.94
C SER A 348 1.32 3.61 14.82
N ASP A 349 1.50 4.70 14.06
CA ASP A 349 2.84 5.19 13.69
C ASP A 349 3.53 6.02 14.79
N SER A 350 2.80 6.83 15.57
CA SER A 350 3.35 7.74 16.56
C SER A 350 3.04 7.27 17.99
N VAL A 351 3.66 6.16 18.38
CA VAL A 351 3.37 5.51 19.66
C VAL A 351 4.17 6.13 20.80
N CYS A 352 3.53 6.30 21.96
CA CYS A 352 4.14 6.62 23.23
C CYS A 352 3.69 5.62 24.30
N VAL A 353 4.53 5.35 25.29
CA VAL A 353 4.17 4.56 26.48
C VAL A 353 4.28 5.47 27.71
N LEU A 354 3.19 5.57 28.45
CA LEU A 354 3.11 6.38 29.68
C LEU A 354 3.72 5.64 30.88
N GLU A 355 4.05 6.36 31.96
CA GLU A 355 4.62 5.75 33.15
C GLU A 355 3.72 4.73 33.83
N ASP A 356 2.40 4.86 33.69
CA ASP A 356 1.41 3.91 34.20
C ASP A 356 1.17 2.69 33.29
N GLY A 357 1.87 2.62 32.17
CA GLY A 357 1.83 1.52 31.21
C GLY A 357 0.73 1.67 30.16
N ARG A 358 -0.06 2.76 30.14
CA ARG A 358 -0.93 3.06 29.00
C ARG A 358 -0.10 3.29 27.74
N VAL A 359 -0.65 2.90 26.61
CA VAL A 359 -0.07 3.13 25.28
C VAL A 359 -0.90 4.20 24.58
N VAL A 360 -0.25 5.19 24.00
CA VAL A 360 -0.91 6.27 23.26
C VAL A 360 -0.34 6.28 21.85
N THR A 361 -1.22 6.22 20.86
CA THR A 361 -0.89 6.47 19.47
C THR A 361 -1.78 7.56 18.90
N THR A 362 -1.64 7.90 17.62
CA THR A 362 -2.36 9.00 17.00
C THR A 362 -3.19 8.49 15.82
N ALA A 363 -4.39 9.03 15.67
CA ALA A 363 -5.23 8.87 14.48
C ALA A 363 -5.39 10.23 13.80
N CYS A 364 -5.33 10.24 12.49
CA CYS A 364 -5.52 11.43 11.69
C CYS A 364 -6.72 11.26 10.77
N ARG A 365 -7.54 12.30 10.66
CA ARG A 365 -8.64 12.36 9.69
C ARG A 365 -8.52 13.62 8.87
N GLU A 366 -8.39 13.45 7.59
CA GLU A 366 -8.49 14.53 6.62
C GLU A 366 -9.94 14.70 6.18
N SER A 367 -10.39 15.94 6.09
CA SER A 367 -11.70 16.31 5.60
C SER A 367 -11.64 17.63 4.84
N ALA A 368 -12.72 18.00 4.15
CA ALA A 368 -12.84 19.32 3.52
C ALA A 368 -12.69 20.49 4.53
N GLU A 369 -12.88 20.23 5.83
CA GLU A 369 -12.72 21.21 6.90
C GLU A 369 -11.28 21.27 7.45
N GLY A 370 -10.37 20.45 6.94
CA GLY A 370 -8.96 20.33 7.36
C GLY A 370 -8.64 19.03 8.10
N VAL A 371 -7.42 18.99 8.67
CA VAL A 371 -6.89 17.85 9.40
C VAL A 371 -7.40 17.85 10.84
N ARG A 372 -7.98 16.73 11.26
CA ARG A 372 -8.37 16.47 12.66
C ARG A 372 -7.51 15.33 13.22
N SER A 373 -6.81 15.61 14.29
CA SER A 373 -6.02 14.61 14.99
C SER A 373 -6.73 14.16 16.27
N GLU A 374 -6.67 12.86 16.55
CA GLU A 374 -7.15 12.22 17.78
C GLU A 374 -6.02 11.46 18.43
N LEU A 375 -5.99 11.42 19.76
CA LEU A 375 -5.16 10.46 20.49
C LEU A 375 -5.94 9.16 20.65
N VAL A 376 -5.26 8.05 20.45
CA VAL A 376 -5.77 6.71 20.71
C VAL A 376 -5.11 6.20 22.00
N VAL A 377 -5.82 6.28 23.10
CA VAL A 377 -5.31 5.88 24.43
C VAL A 377 -5.74 4.45 24.72
N LEU A 378 -4.78 3.53 24.76
CA LEU A 378 -4.99 2.11 25.05
C LEU A 378 -4.64 1.83 26.50
N ALA A 379 -5.53 1.13 27.20
CA ALA A 379 -5.37 0.76 28.60
C ALA A 379 -5.92 -0.65 28.88
N PRO A 380 -5.29 -1.40 29.81
CA PRO A 380 -5.82 -2.68 30.26
C PRO A 380 -7.05 -2.47 31.17
N THR A 381 -8.19 -2.95 30.73
CA THR A 381 -9.51 -2.85 31.39
C THR A 381 -9.95 -4.24 31.88
N ALA A 382 -10.70 -4.30 32.99
CA ALA A 382 -11.26 -5.58 33.44
C ALA A 382 -12.27 -6.13 32.39
N ALA A 383 -12.15 -7.40 32.03
CA ALA A 383 -13.01 -7.99 31.03
C ALA A 383 -14.50 -7.87 31.38
N SER A 384 -14.84 -7.83 32.68
CA SER A 384 -16.21 -7.61 33.18
C SER A 384 -16.78 -6.21 32.96
N GLU A 385 -15.92 -5.23 32.64
CA GLU A 385 -16.31 -3.84 32.35
C GLU A 385 -16.55 -3.61 30.87
N VAL A 386 -16.16 -4.57 30.02
CA VAL A 386 -16.34 -4.49 28.58
C VAL A 386 -17.73 -4.97 28.21
N ALA A 387 -18.50 -4.15 27.51
CA ALA A 387 -19.82 -4.52 27.03
C ALA A 387 -19.72 -5.70 26.05
N GLU A 388 -20.49 -6.75 26.30
CA GLU A 388 -20.64 -7.85 25.32
C GLU A 388 -21.31 -7.33 24.06
N ARG A 389 -20.69 -7.57 22.91
CA ARG A 389 -21.24 -7.25 21.57
C ARG A 389 -21.37 -8.54 20.77
N LYS A 390 -22.39 -8.59 19.91
CA LYS A 390 -22.50 -9.67 18.95
C LYS A 390 -21.37 -9.56 17.93
N VAL A 391 -20.72 -10.67 17.64
CA VAL A 391 -19.60 -10.71 16.72
C VAL A 391 -20.09 -11.08 15.32
N LEU A 392 -19.67 -10.29 14.32
CA LEU A 392 -19.71 -10.64 12.91
C LEU A 392 -18.32 -11.11 12.51
N GLN A 393 -18.17 -12.37 12.15
CA GLN A 393 -16.89 -12.94 11.72
C GLN A 393 -16.61 -12.58 10.27
N LEU A 394 -15.48 -11.94 10.01
CA LEU A 394 -14.99 -11.62 8.66
C LEU A 394 -13.75 -12.47 8.35
N ALA A 395 -13.80 -13.26 7.27
CA ALA A 395 -12.66 -13.96 6.73
C ALA A 395 -12.03 -13.16 5.57
N VAL A 396 -10.72 -12.93 5.60
CA VAL A 396 -9.95 -12.27 4.53
C VAL A 396 -8.71 -13.06 4.16
N MET A 397 -8.19 -12.80 2.96
CA MET A 397 -6.84 -13.16 2.51
C MET A 397 -6.04 -11.86 2.32
N ASN A 398 -5.35 -11.40 3.31
CA ASN A 398 -4.76 -10.07 3.45
C ASN A 398 -5.80 -8.96 3.72
N LEU A 399 -5.74 -8.41 4.90
CA LEU A 399 -6.59 -7.27 5.26
C LEU A 399 -6.00 -5.98 4.69
N TYR A 400 -6.68 -5.35 3.75
CA TYR A 400 -6.25 -4.06 3.21
C TYR A 400 -6.39 -2.92 4.25
N PRO A 401 -5.47 -1.94 4.25
CA PRO A 401 -5.48 -0.83 5.22
C PRO A 401 -6.80 -0.07 5.28
N PHE A 402 -7.39 0.28 4.14
CA PHE A 402 -8.69 0.97 4.11
C PHE A 402 -9.84 0.12 4.68
N THR A 403 -9.82 -1.19 4.43
CA THR A 403 -10.81 -2.11 5.03
C THR A 403 -10.64 -2.19 6.54
N SER A 404 -9.39 -2.25 7.02
CA SER A 404 -9.06 -2.23 8.46
C SER A 404 -9.59 -0.97 9.13
N GLU A 405 -9.42 0.19 8.51
CA GLU A 405 -9.95 1.47 9.01
C GLU A 405 -11.48 1.47 9.08
N MET A 406 -12.14 0.95 8.04
CA MET A 406 -13.62 0.84 8.04
C MET A 406 -14.13 -0.08 9.13
N ILE A 407 -13.45 -1.20 9.40
CA ILE A 407 -13.79 -2.11 10.51
C ILE A 407 -13.63 -1.38 11.85
N SER A 408 -12.51 -0.70 12.07
CA SER A 408 -12.27 0.10 13.27
C SER A 408 -13.37 1.15 13.48
N ARG A 409 -13.72 1.92 12.45
CA ARG A 409 -14.80 2.91 12.50
C ARG A 409 -16.16 2.27 12.80
N PHE A 410 -16.50 1.17 12.14
CA PHE A 410 -17.74 0.44 12.38
C PHE A 410 -17.81 -0.04 13.83
N ASN A 411 -16.80 -0.72 14.32
CA ASN A 411 -16.74 -1.25 15.67
C ASN A 411 -16.88 -0.16 16.73
N ARG A 412 -16.33 1.04 16.48
CA ARG A 412 -16.46 2.21 17.38
C ARG A 412 -17.86 2.84 17.34
N SER A 413 -18.51 2.84 16.19
CA SER A 413 -19.83 3.44 16.02
C SER A 413 -20.97 2.55 16.53
N GLN A 414 -20.70 1.29 16.83
CA GLN A 414 -21.68 0.28 17.21
C GLN A 414 -21.55 -0.13 18.68
N SER A 415 -22.68 -0.20 19.37
CA SER A 415 -22.75 -0.76 20.73
C SER A 415 -23.24 -2.19 20.77
N GLU A 416 -23.88 -2.68 19.71
CA GLU A 416 -24.51 -4.01 19.67
C GLU A 416 -23.67 -5.04 18.90
N TYR A 417 -22.98 -4.61 17.85
CA TYR A 417 -22.20 -5.48 16.96
C TYR A 417 -20.73 -5.09 16.94
N ARG A 418 -19.91 -6.08 16.58
CA ARG A 418 -18.49 -5.88 16.34
C ARG A 418 -18.05 -6.85 15.23
N ILE A 419 -17.16 -6.40 14.35
CA ILE A 419 -16.49 -7.26 13.37
C ILE A 419 -15.19 -7.77 13.96
N GLU A 420 -14.99 -9.08 13.90
CA GLU A 420 -13.70 -9.74 14.19
C GLU A 420 -13.17 -10.37 12.92
N VAL A 421 -11.89 -10.11 12.64
CA VAL A 421 -11.23 -10.55 11.41
C VAL A 421 -10.42 -11.81 11.66
N THR A 422 -10.55 -12.77 10.74
CA THR A 422 -9.59 -13.85 10.58
C THR A 422 -8.87 -13.65 9.26
N ASP A 423 -7.61 -13.24 9.32
CA ASP A 423 -6.75 -13.15 8.14
C ASP A 423 -6.10 -14.51 7.87
N TYR A 424 -6.51 -15.14 6.78
CA TYR A 424 -6.01 -16.46 6.40
C TYR A 424 -4.62 -16.42 5.79
N ALA A 425 -4.11 -15.25 5.37
CA ALA A 425 -2.73 -15.12 4.90
C ALA A 425 -1.69 -15.49 5.98
N GLN A 426 -2.05 -15.39 7.27
CA GLN A 426 -1.22 -15.85 8.38
C GLN A 426 -0.84 -17.35 8.32
N PHE A 427 -1.55 -18.14 7.54
CA PHE A 427 -1.27 -19.57 7.37
C PHE A 427 -0.37 -19.88 6.17
N ASN A 428 0.00 -18.87 5.39
CA ASN A 428 0.94 -19.01 4.28
C ASN A 428 2.39 -19.08 4.81
N ASP A 429 3.22 -19.91 4.18
CA ASP A 429 4.66 -19.91 4.42
C ASP A 429 5.41 -19.58 3.14
N TYR A 430 5.74 -18.31 2.98
CA TYR A 430 6.48 -17.81 1.83
C TYR A 430 7.98 -18.16 1.85
N THR A 431 8.46 -18.74 2.96
CA THR A 431 9.85 -19.21 3.08
C THR A 431 10.02 -20.66 2.67
N SER A 432 8.91 -21.40 2.56
CA SER A 432 8.89 -22.79 2.13
C SER A 432 9.34 -22.94 0.68
N ALA A 433 10.05 -24.02 0.40
CA ALA A 433 10.40 -24.44 -0.96
C ALA A 433 9.21 -25.07 -1.71
N ASP A 434 8.13 -25.42 -1.01
CA ASP A 434 6.91 -25.97 -1.61
C ASP A 434 5.91 -24.83 -1.89
N PRO A 435 5.61 -24.57 -3.16
CA PRO A 435 4.63 -23.55 -3.52
C PRO A 435 3.23 -23.77 -2.93
N ALA A 436 2.86 -24.99 -2.57
CA ALA A 436 1.57 -25.25 -1.93
C ALA A 436 1.45 -24.55 -0.57
N ASP A 437 2.57 -24.35 0.13
CA ASP A 437 2.59 -23.67 1.43
C ASP A 437 2.36 -22.16 1.29
N TRP A 438 2.64 -21.58 0.14
CA TRP A 438 2.40 -20.14 -0.14
C TRP A 438 0.91 -19.82 -0.26
N ASN A 439 0.07 -20.82 -0.53
CA ASN A 439 -1.39 -20.70 -0.66
C ASN A 439 -2.14 -21.52 0.39
N ALA A 440 -1.46 -21.90 1.48
CA ALA A 440 -2.05 -22.74 2.52
C ALA A 440 -3.27 -22.08 3.18
N GLY A 441 -3.24 -20.75 3.35
CA GLY A 441 -4.35 -19.96 3.88
C GLY A 441 -5.60 -20.03 2.99
N LEU A 442 -5.45 -19.83 1.68
CA LEU A 442 -6.58 -19.94 0.73
C LEU A 442 -7.15 -21.34 0.70
N THR A 443 -6.30 -22.36 0.67
CA THR A 443 -6.71 -23.78 0.73
C THR A 443 -7.48 -24.08 2.00
N ARG A 444 -7.03 -23.53 3.14
CA ARG A 444 -7.73 -23.68 4.41
C ARG A 444 -9.09 -23.01 4.40
N LEU A 445 -9.18 -21.75 3.96
CA LEU A 445 -10.45 -21.02 3.85
C LEU A 445 -11.45 -21.79 2.98
N GLN A 446 -11.05 -22.23 1.80
CA GLN A 446 -11.90 -23.03 0.92
C GLN A 446 -12.36 -24.35 1.57
N THR A 447 -11.46 -25.04 2.29
CA THR A 447 -11.79 -26.27 3.02
C THR A 447 -12.81 -26.03 4.13
N GLU A 448 -12.66 -24.96 4.89
CA GLU A 448 -13.57 -24.59 5.98
C GLU A 448 -14.94 -24.18 5.43
N LEU A 449 -15.00 -23.44 4.32
CA LEU A 449 -16.27 -23.13 3.63
C LEU A 449 -16.99 -24.40 3.17
N ILE A 450 -16.28 -25.35 2.56
CA ILE A 450 -16.85 -26.65 2.13
C ILE A 450 -17.34 -27.46 3.34
N ALA A 451 -16.63 -27.39 4.47
CA ALA A 451 -17.03 -28.08 5.71
C ALA A 451 -18.21 -27.40 6.43
N GLY A 452 -18.76 -26.30 5.88
CA GLY A 452 -19.89 -25.58 6.46
C GLY A 452 -19.52 -24.62 7.60
N LYS A 453 -18.24 -24.32 7.78
CA LYS A 453 -17.76 -23.26 8.67
C LYS A 453 -17.72 -21.95 7.86
N VAL A 454 -18.88 -21.35 7.72
CA VAL A 454 -19.05 -20.16 6.88
C VAL A 454 -19.08 -18.94 7.80
N PRO A 455 -18.13 -17.97 7.65
CA PRO A 455 -18.17 -16.71 8.38
C PRO A 455 -19.35 -15.84 7.94
N ASP A 456 -19.64 -14.77 8.68
CA ASP A 456 -20.75 -13.85 8.37
C ASP A 456 -20.43 -12.97 7.16
N LEU A 457 -19.17 -12.55 7.05
CA LEU A 457 -18.60 -11.75 5.99
C LEU A 457 -17.38 -12.46 5.41
N ILE A 458 -17.20 -12.38 4.10
CA ILE A 458 -16.13 -13.07 3.39
C ILE A 458 -15.51 -12.12 2.37
N ASP A 459 -14.19 -12.00 2.37
CA ASP A 459 -13.47 -11.45 1.23
C ASP A 459 -13.39 -12.50 0.14
N ILE A 460 -14.02 -12.21 -0.98
CA ILE A 460 -14.09 -13.13 -2.12
C ILE A 460 -13.18 -12.76 -3.28
N SER A 461 -12.22 -11.84 -3.08
CA SER A 461 -11.28 -11.37 -4.11
C SER A 461 -10.52 -12.50 -4.80
N LEU A 462 -10.20 -13.58 -4.05
CA LEU A 462 -9.46 -14.76 -4.53
C LEU A 462 -10.34 -16.03 -4.60
N LEU A 463 -11.65 -15.88 -4.46
CA LEU A 463 -12.60 -16.99 -4.47
C LEU A 463 -13.45 -17.00 -5.74
N PRO A 464 -13.88 -18.14 -6.25
CA PRO A 464 -14.77 -18.23 -7.42
C PRO A 464 -16.19 -17.77 -7.06
N VAL A 465 -16.48 -16.49 -7.27
CA VAL A 465 -17.74 -15.80 -6.89
C VAL A 465 -18.95 -16.47 -7.53
N SER A 466 -18.89 -16.77 -8.83
CA SER A 466 -19.94 -17.45 -9.57
C SER A 466 -20.34 -18.75 -8.89
N ARG A 467 -19.37 -19.58 -8.54
CA ARG A 467 -19.55 -20.87 -7.89
C ARG A 467 -20.17 -20.74 -6.49
N LEU A 468 -19.69 -19.79 -5.68
CA LEU A 468 -20.24 -19.56 -4.34
C LEU A 468 -21.69 -19.05 -4.41
N GLY A 469 -21.98 -18.18 -5.39
CA GLY A 469 -23.32 -17.65 -5.63
C GLY A 469 -24.29 -18.72 -6.10
N GLU A 470 -23.90 -19.59 -7.04
CA GLU A 470 -24.73 -20.71 -7.52
C GLU A 470 -25.07 -21.73 -6.43
N LYS A 471 -24.13 -22.01 -5.54
CA LYS A 471 -24.37 -22.84 -4.35
C LYS A 471 -25.23 -22.15 -3.29
N GLY A 472 -25.66 -20.92 -3.51
CA GLY A 472 -26.48 -20.15 -2.57
C GLY A 472 -25.76 -19.82 -1.27
N LEU A 473 -24.42 -19.71 -1.29
CA LEU A 473 -23.62 -19.40 -0.11
C LEU A 473 -23.50 -17.89 0.14
N LEU A 474 -23.83 -17.07 -0.87
CA LEU A 474 -23.70 -15.61 -0.82
C LEU A 474 -25.09 -14.94 -0.87
N THR A 475 -25.18 -13.77 -0.29
CA THR A 475 -26.40 -12.93 -0.28
C THR A 475 -26.32 -11.92 -1.42
N ASP A 476 -27.40 -11.78 -2.20
CA ASP A 476 -27.52 -10.77 -3.23
C ASP A 476 -27.62 -9.36 -2.59
N LEU A 477 -26.73 -8.46 -2.96
CA LEU A 477 -26.65 -7.09 -2.42
C LEU A 477 -27.60 -6.11 -3.13
N LEU A 478 -28.08 -6.40 -4.32
CA LEU A 478 -28.94 -5.48 -5.08
C LEU A 478 -30.24 -5.10 -4.34
N PRO A 479 -30.97 -6.02 -3.68
CA PRO A 479 -32.15 -5.65 -2.89
C PRO A 479 -31.84 -4.71 -1.72
N TYR A 480 -30.63 -4.83 -1.14
CA TYR A 480 -30.20 -3.96 -0.05
C TYR A 480 -29.86 -2.56 -0.60
N ILE A 481 -29.16 -2.48 -1.75
CA ILE A 481 -28.89 -1.22 -2.45
C ILE A 481 -30.21 -0.51 -2.80
N ASP A 482 -31.18 -1.25 -3.35
CA ASP A 482 -32.49 -0.69 -3.77
C ASP A 482 -33.33 -0.15 -2.60
N SER A 483 -33.18 -0.71 -1.40
CA SER A 483 -33.93 -0.31 -0.20
C SER A 483 -33.17 0.65 0.71
N ASP A 484 -31.90 0.93 0.44
CA ASP A 484 -31.07 1.78 1.28
C ASP A 484 -31.45 3.28 1.12
N PRO A 485 -31.63 4.04 2.21
CA PRO A 485 -32.09 5.43 2.13
C PRO A 485 -31.06 6.40 1.53
N GLU A 486 -29.78 6.07 1.55
CA GLU A 486 -28.70 6.93 1.05
C GLU A 486 -28.10 6.43 -0.26
N LEU A 487 -28.27 5.15 -0.57
CA LEU A 487 -27.87 4.52 -1.82
C LEU A 487 -29.06 4.43 -2.78
N GLY A 488 -28.86 3.78 -3.88
CA GLY A 488 -29.80 3.53 -4.96
C GLY A 488 -29.02 3.33 -6.24
N ARG A 489 -29.56 2.56 -7.17
CA ARG A 489 -28.87 2.25 -8.43
C ARG A 489 -28.52 3.49 -9.22
N GLU A 490 -29.34 4.55 -9.12
CA GLU A 490 -29.13 5.82 -9.83
C GLU A 490 -27.92 6.62 -9.31
N LYS A 491 -27.36 6.24 -8.16
CA LYS A 491 -26.17 6.87 -7.60
C LYS A 491 -24.87 6.09 -7.86
N LEU A 492 -25.00 4.90 -8.45
CA LEU A 492 -23.89 4.01 -8.71
C LEU A 492 -23.68 3.81 -10.21
N ASN A 493 -22.46 3.55 -10.63
CA ASN A 493 -22.15 3.18 -12.02
C ASN A 493 -22.64 1.76 -12.27
N MET A 494 -23.91 1.63 -12.65
CA MET A 494 -24.53 0.33 -12.85
C MET A 494 -23.88 -0.46 -14.00
N HIS A 495 -23.36 0.19 -15.03
CA HIS A 495 -22.64 -0.52 -16.09
C HIS A 495 -21.45 -1.33 -15.54
N VAL A 496 -20.70 -0.75 -14.62
CA VAL A 496 -19.58 -1.44 -13.94
C VAL A 496 -20.11 -2.54 -13.02
N LEU A 497 -21.13 -2.23 -12.20
CA LEU A 497 -21.67 -3.21 -11.25
C LEU A 497 -22.27 -4.43 -11.98
N GLU A 498 -22.97 -4.21 -13.10
CA GLU A 498 -23.57 -5.27 -13.95
C GLU A 498 -22.50 -6.23 -14.49
N ALA A 499 -21.29 -5.76 -14.78
CA ALA A 499 -20.17 -6.63 -15.18
C ALA A 499 -19.74 -7.59 -14.04
N PHE A 500 -19.87 -7.17 -12.78
CA PHE A 500 -19.59 -8.01 -11.60
C PHE A 500 -20.79 -8.89 -11.18
N GLU A 501 -21.97 -8.70 -11.77
CA GLU A 501 -23.14 -9.53 -11.45
C GLU A 501 -22.97 -10.95 -11.97
N GLN A 502 -23.48 -11.89 -11.19
CA GLN A 502 -23.62 -13.28 -11.60
C GLN A 502 -25.13 -13.63 -11.70
N GLN A 503 -25.58 -13.92 -12.89
CA GLN A 503 -27.00 -14.24 -13.17
C GLN A 503 -27.97 -13.14 -12.66
N GLY A 504 -27.59 -11.87 -12.82
CA GLY A 504 -28.38 -10.70 -12.39
C GLY A 504 -28.41 -10.46 -10.89
N LYS A 505 -27.39 -10.92 -10.15
CA LYS A 505 -27.19 -10.71 -8.70
C LYS A 505 -25.79 -10.20 -8.43
N LEU A 506 -25.69 -9.26 -7.54
CA LEU A 506 -24.41 -8.73 -7.06
C LEU A 506 -24.07 -9.36 -5.70
N TYR A 507 -22.96 -10.10 -5.62
CA TYR A 507 -22.57 -10.80 -4.41
C TYR A 507 -21.45 -10.15 -3.62
N GLN A 508 -20.85 -9.06 -4.14
CA GLN A 508 -19.68 -8.43 -3.55
C GLN A 508 -19.76 -6.91 -3.57
N THR A 509 -18.97 -6.27 -2.70
CA THR A 509 -18.72 -4.83 -2.84
C THR A 509 -17.92 -4.56 -4.10
N VAL A 510 -18.35 -3.55 -4.85
CA VAL A 510 -17.61 -2.97 -5.97
C VAL A 510 -17.50 -1.48 -5.72
N SER A 511 -16.56 -1.11 -4.87
CA SER A 511 -16.36 0.29 -4.46
C SER A 511 -15.58 1.10 -5.46
N ASN A 512 -14.76 0.44 -6.23
CA ASN A 512 -13.84 1.03 -7.20
C ASN A 512 -13.59 0.08 -8.36
N TYR A 513 -13.02 0.62 -9.42
CA TYR A 513 -12.57 -0.18 -10.55
C TYR A 513 -11.42 0.50 -11.28
N TYR A 514 -10.70 -0.27 -12.05
CA TYR A 514 -9.82 0.19 -13.12
C TYR A 514 -10.03 -0.66 -14.36
N VAL A 515 -9.59 -0.15 -15.50
CA VAL A 515 -9.74 -0.87 -16.78
C VAL A 515 -8.38 -1.41 -17.22
N MET A 516 -8.30 -2.71 -17.41
CA MET A 516 -7.17 -3.37 -18.07
C MET A 516 -7.45 -3.46 -19.56
N THR A 517 -6.55 -2.92 -20.37
CA THR A 517 -6.72 -2.84 -21.82
C THR A 517 -5.37 -2.94 -22.54
N THR A 518 -5.37 -2.78 -23.85
CA THR A 518 -4.13 -2.68 -24.65
C THR A 518 -4.16 -1.48 -25.58
N LEU A 519 -2.98 -0.92 -25.82
CA LEU A 519 -2.75 0.22 -26.70
C LEU A 519 -1.84 -0.20 -27.87
N GLY A 520 -2.21 0.16 -29.08
CA GLY A 520 -1.39 -0.01 -30.27
C GLY A 520 -1.46 1.20 -31.21
N LEU A 521 -0.54 1.29 -32.17
CA LEU A 521 -0.63 2.31 -33.22
C LEU A 521 -1.84 2.07 -34.10
N SER A 522 -2.68 3.09 -34.34
CA SER A 522 -3.93 2.95 -35.12
C SER A 522 -3.70 2.36 -36.52
N GLY A 523 -2.58 2.67 -37.16
CA GLY A 523 -2.19 2.09 -38.43
C GLY A 523 -1.96 0.57 -38.42
N ALA A 524 -1.65 0.02 -37.26
CA ALA A 524 -1.41 -1.41 -37.08
C ALA A 524 -2.65 -2.14 -36.55
N VAL A 525 -3.34 -1.56 -35.55
CA VAL A 525 -4.44 -2.23 -34.81
C VAL A 525 -5.84 -1.79 -35.27
N GLY A 526 -5.98 -0.68 -36.00
CA GLY A 526 -7.27 -0.09 -36.36
C GLY A 526 -7.63 1.11 -35.49
N GLU A 527 -8.79 1.73 -35.79
CA GLU A 527 -9.24 2.97 -35.11
C GLU A 527 -10.44 2.76 -34.19
N HIS A 528 -10.83 1.51 -33.91
CA HIS A 528 -11.98 1.19 -33.04
C HIS A 528 -11.57 0.39 -31.82
N ILE A 529 -12.32 0.55 -30.75
CA ILE A 529 -12.16 -0.21 -29.51
C ILE A 529 -12.74 -1.62 -29.73
N GLY A 530 -12.01 -2.61 -29.28
CA GLY A 530 -12.38 -4.01 -29.42
C GLY A 530 -11.98 -4.60 -30.79
N TRP A 531 -11.53 -5.82 -30.80
CA TRP A 531 -11.21 -6.58 -31.98
C TRP A 531 -11.28 -8.10 -31.79
N SER A 532 -11.59 -8.78 -32.87
CA SER A 532 -11.65 -10.23 -32.90
C SER A 532 -10.26 -10.86 -33.02
N MET A 533 -10.15 -12.15 -32.67
CA MET A 533 -8.95 -12.96 -32.91
C MET A 533 -8.53 -12.97 -34.37
N GLY A 534 -9.48 -12.85 -35.32
CA GLY A 534 -9.20 -12.79 -36.75
C GLY A 534 -8.51 -11.49 -37.17
N GLU A 535 -9.01 -10.34 -36.71
CA GLU A 535 -8.40 -9.01 -36.95
C GLU A 535 -7.02 -8.92 -36.34
N PHE A 536 -6.86 -9.36 -35.10
CA PHE A 536 -5.59 -9.43 -34.40
C PHE A 536 -4.55 -10.31 -35.14
N SER A 537 -4.94 -11.53 -35.54
CA SER A 537 -4.03 -12.44 -36.28
C SER A 537 -3.65 -11.83 -37.65
N GLY A 538 -4.54 -11.06 -38.27
CA GLY A 538 -4.26 -10.31 -39.48
C GLY A 538 -3.26 -9.18 -39.25
N ALA A 539 -3.41 -8.42 -38.15
CA ALA A 539 -2.49 -7.35 -37.77
C ALA A 539 -1.09 -7.88 -37.47
N MET A 540 -0.99 -8.93 -36.66
CA MET A 540 0.27 -9.56 -36.29
C MET A 540 1.02 -10.11 -37.50
N ARG A 541 0.31 -10.76 -38.44
CA ARG A 541 0.92 -11.25 -39.68
C ARG A 541 1.49 -10.10 -40.50
N ARG A 542 0.75 -8.99 -40.69
CA ARG A 542 1.26 -7.81 -41.43
C ARG A 542 2.53 -7.24 -40.80
N LEU A 543 2.58 -7.23 -39.45
CA LEU A 543 3.75 -6.76 -38.70
C LEU A 543 4.94 -7.70 -38.92
N GLN A 544 4.75 -9.01 -38.82
CA GLN A 544 5.78 -10.04 -39.02
C GLN A 544 6.25 -10.19 -40.46
N GLU A 545 5.45 -9.77 -41.47
CA GLU A 545 5.89 -9.66 -42.87
C GLU A 545 6.94 -8.55 -43.05
N GLN A 546 6.95 -7.54 -42.14
CA GLN A 546 7.93 -6.46 -42.17
C GLN A 546 9.19 -6.86 -41.37
N ASP A 547 9.00 -7.40 -40.18
CA ASP A 547 10.05 -7.95 -39.33
C ASP A 547 9.53 -9.22 -38.63
N SER A 548 10.10 -10.37 -39.01
CA SER A 548 9.70 -11.68 -38.47
C SER A 548 9.98 -11.84 -36.96
N ALA A 549 10.83 -10.97 -36.39
CA ALA A 549 11.15 -10.93 -34.95
C ALA A 549 10.18 -10.07 -34.15
N SER A 550 9.21 -9.40 -34.77
CA SER A 550 8.24 -8.55 -34.08
C SER A 550 7.39 -9.35 -33.10
N THR A 551 7.17 -8.76 -31.90
CA THR A 551 6.41 -9.34 -30.80
C THR A 551 5.00 -8.75 -30.71
N VAL A 552 4.11 -9.43 -29.99
CA VAL A 552 2.75 -8.91 -29.71
C VAL A 552 2.80 -7.87 -28.61
N PHE A 553 3.32 -8.30 -27.47
CA PHE A 553 3.53 -7.49 -26.26
C PHE A 553 5.01 -7.23 -26.04
N ASP A 554 5.36 -6.74 -24.87
CA ASP A 554 6.74 -6.54 -24.49
C ASP A 554 7.56 -7.86 -24.56
N VAL A 555 8.87 -7.72 -24.63
CA VAL A 555 9.78 -8.84 -24.82
C VAL A 555 9.85 -9.79 -23.63
N TYR A 556 9.34 -9.38 -22.48
CA TYR A 556 9.32 -10.16 -21.24
C TYR A 556 8.18 -11.18 -21.21
N THR A 557 7.10 -10.93 -21.97
CA THR A 557 5.90 -11.78 -21.97
C THR A 557 6.27 -13.16 -22.49
N THR A 558 6.25 -14.13 -21.57
CA THR A 558 6.47 -15.52 -21.93
C THR A 558 5.19 -16.20 -22.40
N ARG A 559 5.32 -17.41 -22.87
CA ARG A 559 4.17 -18.24 -23.29
C ARG A 559 3.21 -18.52 -22.14
N ASP A 560 3.74 -18.79 -20.95
CA ASP A 560 2.95 -19.08 -19.77
C ASP A 560 2.23 -17.82 -19.25
N ASP A 561 2.90 -16.67 -19.29
CA ASP A 561 2.27 -15.36 -18.97
C ASP A 561 1.15 -15.05 -19.94
N ALA A 562 1.39 -15.20 -21.24
CA ALA A 562 0.40 -14.93 -22.29
C ALA A 562 -0.82 -15.86 -22.15
N LEU A 563 -0.62 -17.16 -21.88
CA LEU A 563 -1.72 -18.10 -21.70
C LEU A 563 -2.51 -17.78 -20.44
N THR A 564 -1.84 -17.57 -19.33
CA THR A 564 -2.47 -17.22 -18.04
C THR A 564 -3.36 -15.98 -18.21
N PHE A 565 -2.81 -14.94 -18.80
CA PHE A 565 -3.49 -13.67 -18.96
C PHE A 565 -4.71 -13.77 -19.88
N LEU A 566 -4.57 -14.44 -21.03
CA LEU A 566 -5.66 -14.62 -21.97
C LEU A 566 -6.74 -15.57 -21.43
N LEU A 567 -6.40 -16.50 -20.54
CA LEU A 567 -7.38 -17.33 -19.85
C LEU A 567 -8.19 -16.51 -18.85
N TYR A 568 -7.59 -15.61 -18.11
CA TYR A 568 -8.33 -14.72 -17.21
C TYR A 568 -9.35 -13.85 -17.95
N LEU A 569 -9.03 -13.46 -19.20
CA LEU A 569 -9.91 -12.68 -20.04
C LEU A 569 -11.08 -13.48 -20.64
N GLN A 570 -10.86 -14.73 -20.97
CA GLN A 570 -11.76 -15.51 -21.83
C GLN A 570 -12.27 -16.79 -21.14
N MET A 571 -12.03 -16.99 -19.86
CA MET A 571 -12.47 -18.20 -19.15
C MET A 571 -13.97 -18.43 -19.27
N GLU A 572 -14.75 -17.36 -19.12
CA GLU A 572 -16.20 -17.39 -19.20
C GLU A 572 -16.71 -17.67 -20.63
N ASP A 573 -15.95 -17.36 -21.65
CA ASP A 573 -16.26 -17.72 -23.04
C ASP A 573 -16.23 -19.24 -23.25
N TYR A 574 -15.49 -19.99 -22.45
CA TYR A 574 -15.31 -21.43 -22.61
C TYR A 574 -16.06 -22.28 -21.58
N VAL A 575 -16.59 -21.69 -20.51
CA VAL A 575 -17.22 -22.41 -19.39
C VAL A 575 -18.64 -21.89 -19.14
N ASP A 576 -19.60 -22.81 -19.15
CA ASP A 576 -20.95 -22.55 -18.64
C ASP A 576 -21.08 -23.23 -17.26
N TRP A 577 -20.87 -22.44 -16.22
CA TRP A 577 -20.94 -22.93 -14.84
C TRP A 577 -22.35 -23.39 -14.47
N SER A 578 -23.41 -22.75 -15.03
CA SER A 578 -24.80 -23.07 -14.74
C SER A 578 -25.18 -24.44 -15.27
N GLU A 579 -24.71 -24.80 -16.46
CA GLU A 579 -24.93 -26.10 -17.07
C GLU A 579 -23.85 -27.14 -16.67
N GLY A 580 -22.77 -26.70 -15.99
CA GLY A 580 -21.63 -27.55 -15.62
C GLY A 580 -20.90 -28.09 -16.86
N SER A 581 -20.79 -27.27 -17.90
CA SER A 581 -20.21 -27.66 -19.18
C SER A 581 -19.10 -26.71 -19.63
N CYS A 582 -18.19 -27.20 -20.50
CA CYS A 582 -17.13 -26.38 -21.07
C CYS A 582 -16.84 -26.77 -22.53
N ARG A 583 -16.14 -25.89 -23.26
CA ARG A 583 -15.83 -26.05 -24.70
C ARG A 583 -14.36 -25.75 -25.03
N PHE A 584 -13.42 -26.33 -24.28
CA PHE A 584 -11.97 -26.19 -24.54
C PHE A 584 -11.47 -27.00 -25.74
N ASP A 585 -12.31 -27.76 -26.42
CA ASP A 585 -12.03 -28.39 -27.71
C ASP A 585 -12.52 -27.59 -28.91
N SER A 586 -13.01 -26.36 -28.68
CA SER A 586 -13.48 -25.44 -29.70
C SER A 586 -12.35 -24.97 -30.63
N GLU A 587 -12.71 -24.52 -31.84
CA GLU A 587 -11.74 -23.97 -32.79
C GLU A 587 -11.11 -22.66 -32.28
N ALA A 588 -11.89 -21.85 -31.54
CA ALA A 588 -11.39 -20.65 -30.89
C ALA A 588 -10.28 -20.95 -29.86
N PHE A 589 -10.47 -21.96 -29.03
CA PHE A 589 -9.42 -22.35 -28.06
C PHE A 589 -8.19 -22.93 -28.74
N LYS A 590 -8.33 -23.65 -29.84
CA LYS A 590 -7.18 -24.11 -30.67
C LYS A 590 -6.41 -22.93 -31.25
N GLN A 591 -7.11 -21.89 -31.71
CA GLN A 591 -6.48 -20.66 -32.20
C GLN A 591 -5.74 -19.94 -31.08
N LEU A 592 -6.32 -19.85 -29.87
CA LEU A 592 -5.67 -19.30 -28.70
C LEU A 592 -4.36 -20.05 -28.37
N LEU A 593 -4.38 -21.38 -28.26
CA LEU A 593 -3.17 -22.15 -27.99
C LEU A 593 -2.12 -22.03 -29.09
N SER A 594 -2.54 -21.98 -30.35
CA SER A 594 -1.65 -21.78 -31.49
C SER A 594 -0.98 -20.41 -31.46
N PHE A 595 -1.75 -19.37 -31.05
CA PHE A 595 -1.24 -18.03 -30.84
C PHE A 595 -0.24 -17.97 -29.69
N VAL A 596 -0.61 -18.49 -28.52
CA VAL A 596 0.27 -18.52 -27.34
C VAL A 596 1.59 -19.23 -27.65
N ARG A 597 1.58 -20.26 -28.46
CA ARG A 597 2.81 -20.96 -28.88
C ARG A 597 3.82 -20.05 -29.58
N SER A 598 3.42 -18.93 -30.15
CA SER A 598 4.32 -17.97 -30.80
C SER A 598 5.18 -17.18 -29.82
N PHE A 599 4.81 -17.14 -28.53
CA PHE A 599 5.57 -16.46 -27.49
C PHE A 599 6.82 -17.26 -27.08
N PRO A 600 7.87 -16.58 -26.54
CA PRO A 600 9.04 -17.25 -26.02
C PRO A 600 8.69 -18.08 -24.78
N THR A 601 9.49 -19.13 -24.52
CA THR A 601 9.37 -19.96 -23.31
C THR A 601 9.98 -19.33 -22.07
N ALA A 602 10.95 -18.44 -22.26
CA ALA A 602 11.63 -17.71 -21.20
C ALA A 602 12.26 -16.44 -21.78
N TYR A 603 12.44 -15.44 -20.93
CA TYR A 603 13.23 -14.25 -21.25
C TYR A 603 14.64 -14.36 -20.70
N ASP A 604 15.64 -13.97 -21.49
CA ASP A 604 17.04 -13.96 -21.07
C ASP A 604 17.35 -12.66 -20.30
N TRP A 605 17.25 -12.72 -18.98
CA TRP A 605 17.57 -11.60 -18.09
C TRP A 605 19.07 -11.23 -18.06
N GLY A 606 19.94 -12.06 -18.62
CA GLY A 606 21.37 -11.81 -18.75
C GLY A 606 21.75 -11.07 -20.03
N ALA A 607 20.83 -10.87 -20.95
CA ALA A 607 21.08 -10.15 -22.20
C ALA A 607 21.45 -8.69 -21.92
N ASP A 608 22.49 -8.20 -22.62
CA ASP A 608 22.92 -6.80 -22.55
C ASP A 608 22.04 -5.94 -23.48
N VAL A 609 20.86 -5.57 -22.97
CA VAL A 609 19.87 -4.75 -23.69
C VAL A 609 19.70 -3.41 -22.97
N THR A 610 19.57 -2.35 -23.74
CA THR A 610 19.35 -1.00 -23.23
C THR A 610 17.88 -0.77 -22.84
N ALA A 611 17.63 0.22 -21.98
CA ALA A 611 16.26 0.61 -21.63
C ALA A 611 15.43 1.01 -22.87
N ALA A 612 16.06 1.65 -23.85
CA ALA A 612 15.40 2.04 -25.10
C ALA A 612 15.01 0.85 -25.99
N GLU A 613 15.80 -0.23 -26.00
CA GLU A 613 15.48 -1.46 -26.75
C GLU A 613 14.35 -2.27 -26.08
N LEU A 614 14.08 -2.00 -24.82
CA LEU A 614 13.01 -2.63 -24.05
C LEU A 614 11.74 -1.78 -23.99
N ASP A 615 11.83 -0.50 -24.30
CA ASP A 615 10.72 0.44 -24.21
C ASP A 615 9.61 0.09 -25.23
N PRO A 616 8.38 -0.21 -24.77
CA PRO A 616 7.31 -0.67 -25.66
C PRO A 616 6.85 0.40 -26.65
N ASP A 617 6.90 1.69 -26.29
CA ASP A 617 6.48 2.77 -27.18
C ASP A 617 7.47 2.92 -28.35
N LEU A 618 8.78 2.89 -28.05
CA LEU A 618 9.81 2.95 -29.09
C LEU A 618 9.77 1.71 -30.00
N ARG A 619 9.51 0.53 -29.44
CA ARG A 619 9.35 -0.71 -30.18
C ARG A 619 8.13 -0.71 -31.11
N MET A 620 6.99 -0.15 -30.64
CA MET A 620 5.80 0.03 -31.47
C MET A 620 6.06 0.99 -32.64
N LEU A 621 6.71 2.13 -32.36
CA LEU A 621 7.10 3.10 -33.40
C LEU A 621 8.08 2.51 -34.43
N ALA A 622 8.94 1.59 -34.00
CA ALA A 622 9.88 0.88 -34.88
C ALA A 622 9.24 -0.31 -35.64
N GLY A 623 7.98 -0.64 -35.39
CA GLY A 623 7.31 -1.81 -35.94
C GLY A 623 7.82 -3.15 -35.40
N GLN A 624 8.38 -3.16 -34.23
CA GLN A 624 8.94 -4.35 -33.55
C GLN A 624 7.99 -4.94 -32.50
N GLN A 625 6.92 -4.21 -32.17
CA GLN A 625 5.90 -4.62 -31.22
C GLN A 625 4.54 -4.14 -31.70
N LEU A 626 3.51 -4.97 -31.55
CA LEU A 626 2.16 -4.65 -32.03
C LEU A 626 1.42 -3.71 -31.08
N MET A 627 1.45 -4.01 -29.79
CA MET A 627 0.71 -3.30 -28.76
C MET A 627 1.37 -3.46 -27.38
N LYS A 628 0.98 -2.63 -26.43
CA LYS A 628 1.35 -2.75 -25.01
C LYS A 628 0.14 -2.90 -24.12
N GLN A 629 0.32 -3.52 -22.96
CA GLN A 629 -0.70 -3.62 -21.92
C GLN A 629 -0.79 -2.30 -21.19
N CYS A 630 -2.02 -1.88 -20.86
CA CYS A 630 -2.32 -0.63 -20.17
C CYS A 630 -3.33 -0.85 -19.06
N ASN A 631 -3.14 -0.14 -17.94
CA ASN A 631 -4.17 0.02 -16.93
C ASN A 631 -4.64 1.48 -16.98
N LEU A 632 -5.94 1.69 -16.90
CA LEU A 632 -6.54 3.01 -16.74
C LEU A 632 -7.15 3.06 -15.34
N THR A 633 -6.50 3.77 -14.45
CA THR A 633 -6.86 3.96 -13.04
C THR A 633 -7.34 5.38 -12.76
N CYS A 634 -6.93 6.33 -13.60
CA CYS A 634 -7.31 7.73 -13.59
C CYS A 634 -7.34 8.30 -15.02
N PHE A 635 -7.83 9.51 -15.18
CA PHE A 635 -7.95 10.14 -16.50
C PHE A 635 -6.59 10.50 -17.13
N GLU A 636 -5.60 10.77 -16.29
CA GLU A 636 -4.23 11.10 -16.69
C GLU A 636 -3.48 9.89 -17.28
N ASP A 637 -3.96 8.68 -17.07
CA ASP A 637 -3.36 7.47 -17.63
C ASP A 637 -3.38 7.43 -19.17
N VAL A 638 -4.28 8.14 -19.81
CA VAL A 638 -4.24 8.34 -21.27
C VAL A 638 -2.93 9.01 -21.67
N GLN A 639 -2.53 10.06 -20.94
CA GLN A 639 -1.27 10.77 -21.19
C GLN A 639 -0.07 9.90 -20.89
N ALA A 640 -0.10 9.22 -19.70
CA ALA A 640 0.99 8.35 -19.29
C ALA A 640 1.24 7.23 -20.31
N ASN A 641 0.17 6.63 -20.81
CA ASN A 641 0.28 5.53 -21.76
C ASN A 641 0.62 5.98 -23.20
N THR A 642 0.42 7.25 -23.55
CA THR A 642 0.72 7.75 -24.90
C THR A 642 1.99 8.62 -24.97
N ALA A 643 2.61 8.91 -23.83
CA ALA A 643 3.74 9.83 -23.71
C ALA A 643 4.91 9.52 -24.66
N GLY A 644 5.26 8.24 -24.79
CA GLY A 644 6.37 7.78 -25.63
C GLY A 644 6.08 7.71 -27.13
N LEU A 645 4.82 7.85 -27.53
CA LEU A 645 4.41 7.71 -28.94
C LEU A 645 4.63 9.00 -29.77
N GLY A 646 5.06 10.10 -29.14
CA GLY A 646 5.39 11.34 -29.85
C GLY A 646 4.24 11.95 -30.65
N GLY A 647 2.99 11.71 -30.25
CA GLY A 647 1.78 12.14 -30.94
C GLY A 647 1.37 11.26 -32.12
N ALA A 648 1.96 10.10 -32.30
CA ALA A 648 1.52 9.15 -33.31
C ALA A 648 0.08 8.68 -33.02
N PRO A 649 -0.80 8.55 -34.03
CA PRO A 649 -2.15 8.04 -33.82
C PRO A 649 -2.14 6.65 -33.23
N CYS A 650 -2.85 6.48 -32.10
CA CYS A 650 -2.92 5.24 -31.33
C CYS A 650 -4.36 4.94 -30.92
N THR A 651 -4.64 3.68 -30.62
CA THR A 651 -5.97 3.19 -30.25
C THR A 651 -5.84 2.28 -29.02
N PHE A 652 -6.64 2.53 -28.01
CA PHE A 652 -6.88 1.58 -26.91
C PHE A 652 -7.82 0.48 -27.44
N VAL A 653 -7.23 -0.50 -28.09
CA VAL A 653 -7.97 -1.51 -28.85
C VAL A 653 -8.46 -2.67 -27.99
N GLY A 654 -7.81 -2.89 -26.84
CA GLY A 654 -8.08 -4.01 -25.99
C GLY A 654 -7.46 -5.33 -26.45
N TYR A 655 -7.69 -6.38 -25.67
CA TYR A 655 -7.21 -7.73 -25.98
C TYR A 655 -8.10 -8.38 -27.05
N PRO A 656 -7.52 -9.24 -27.91
CA PRO A 656 -8.33 -9.95 -28.88
C PRO A 656 -9.16 -11.04 -28.18
N THR A 657 -10.48 -10.97 -28.36
CA THR A 657 -11.43 -11.94 -27.80
C THR A 657 -12.37 -12.50 -28.87
N GLU A 658 -13.07 -13.59 -28.56
CA GLU A 658 -14.07 -14.15 -29.48
C GLU A 658 -15.26 -13.20 -29.64
N SER A 659 -15.66 -12.51 -28.59
CA SER A 659 -16.74 -11.53 -28.57
C SER A 659 -16.40 -10.20 -29.25
N GLY A 660 -15.12 -9.89 -29.39
CA GLY A 660 -14.64 -8.59 -29.88
C GLY A 660 -14.53 -7.52 -28.80
N VAL A 661 -14.89 -7.84 -27.57
CA VAL A 661 -14.73 -6.98 -26.38
C VAL A 661 -13.41 -7.33 -25.72
N GLY A 662 -12.52 -6.36 -25.64
CA GLY A 662 -11.14 -6.64 -25.29
C GLY A 662 -10.61 -6.00 -24.03
N SER A 663 -11.44 -5.29 -23.28
CA SER A 663 -11.05 -4.69 -22.00
C SER A 663 -11.80 -5.34 -20.86
N MET A 664 -11.25 -5.28 -19.65
CA MET A 664 -11.87 -5.86 -18.46
C MET A 664 -11.79 -4.91 -17.28
N PHE A 665 -12.79 -4.97 -16.42
CA PHE A 665 -12.75 -4.34 -15.12
C PHE A 665 -12.00 -5.21 -14.11
N ALA A 666 -11.23 -4.56 -13.26
CA ALA A 666 -10.68 -5.12 -12.04
C ALA A 666 -10.89 -4.12 -10.90
N GLN A 667 -10.85 -4.57 -9.66
CA GLN A 667 -10.94 -3.72 -8.49
C GLN A 667 -9.73 -3.89 -7.58
N VAL A 668 -9.48 -2.89 -6.72
CA VAL A 668 -8.44 -2.91 -5.70
C VAL A 668 -9.08 -3.01 -4.33
N GLY A 669 -8.46 -3.74 -3.43
CA GLY A 669 -8.92 -3.93 -2.06
C GLY A 669 -9.76 -5.19 -1.88
N ASN A 670 -10.35 -5.33 -0.68
CA ASN A 670 -11.17 -6.50 -0.37
C ASN A 670 -12.54 -6.43 -1.06
N ALA A 671 -12.91 -7.51 -1.72
CA ALA A 671 -14.25 -7.71 -2.28
C ALA A 671 -15.13 -8.42 -1.25
N LEU A 672 -15.89 -7.66 -0.47
CA LEU A 672 -16.64 -8.19 0.66
C LEU A 672 -18.01 -8.70 0.25
N ALA A 673 -18.31 -9.93 0.65
CA ALA A 673 -19.61 -10.57 0.49
C ALA A 673 -20.26 -10.85 1.84
N ILE A 674 -21.60 -10.83 1.87
CA ILE A 674 -22.39 -11.29 3.03
C ILE A 674 -22.75 -12.77 2.81
N SER A 675 -22.41 -13.60 3.78
CA SER A 675 -22.80 -15.01 3.74
C SER A 675 -24.32 -15.18 3.76
N ALA A 676 -24.83 -16.11 2.98
CA ALA A 676 -26.24 -16.50 3.05
C ALA A 676 -26.61 -17.09 4.42
N ALA A 677 -25.66 -17.68 5.14
CA ALA A 677 -25.81 -18.24 6.46
C ALA A 677 -25.73 -17.19 7.59
N CYS A 678 -25.31 -15.95 7.33
CA CYS A 678 -25.22 -14.90 8.32
C CYS A 678 -26.58 -14.66 8.99
N PRO A 679 -26.71 -14.79 10.32
CA PRO A 679 -27.99 -14.57 11.01
C PRO A 679 -28.33 -13.07 11.15
N GLU A 680 -27.33 -12.19 11.13
CA GLU A 680 -27.44 -10.76 11.38
C GLU A 680 -27.18 -9.94 10.09
N LYS A 681 -27.88 -10.29 8.99
CA LYS A 681 -27.65 -9.70 7.65
C LYS A 681 -27.81 -8.18 7.61
N GLU A 682 -28.71 -7.61 8.40
CA GLU A 682 -28.91 -6.16 8.47
C GLU A 682 -27.69 -5.46 9.11
N ALA A 683 -27.08 -6.07 10.13
CA ALA A 683 -25.85 -5.56 10.73
C ALA A 683 -24.65 -5.72 9.76
N ALA A 684 -24.56 -6.85 9.05
CA ALA A 684 -23.58 -7.07 8.02
C ALA A 684 -23.72 -6.06 6.88
N TRP A 685 -24.95 -5.77 6.42
CA TRP A 685 -25.23 -4.73 5.44
C TRP A 685 -24.85 -3.33 5.95
N ALA A 686 -25.15 -3.01 7.20
CA ALA A 686 -24.76 -1.72 7.78
C ALA A 686 -23.24 -1.45 7.71
N PHE A 687 -22.43 -2.49 7.68
CA PHE A 687 -20.99 -2.39 7.39
C PHE A 687 -20.69 -2.34 5.89
N VAL A 688 -21.20 -3.31 5.12
CA VAL A 688 -20.90 -3.48 3.69
C VAL A 688 -21.35 -2.26 2.86
N ARG A 689 -22.48 -1.64 3.21
CA ARG A 689 -22.99 -0.44 2.52
C ARG A 689 -22.01 0.74 2.51
N GLN A 690 -21.14 0.81 3.52
CA GLN A 690 -20.20 1.93 3.66
C GLN A 690 -19.20 1.99 2.50
N PHE A 691 -18.90 0.86 1.86
CA PHE A 691 -18.00 0.78 0.70
C PHE A 691 -18.60 1.39 -0.57
N PHE A 692 -19.93 1.57 -0.63
CA PHE A 692 -20.61 2.25 -1.74
C PHE A 692 -20.85 3.74 -1.49
N LEU A 693 -20.62 4.23 -0.27
CA LEU A 693 -20.84 5.63 0.09
C LEU A 693 -19.66 6.52 -0.30
N PRO A 694 -19.94 7.83 -0.59
CA PRO A 694 -18.90 8.78 -0.96
C PRO A 694 -17.73 8.84 0.02
N ALA A 695 -18.01 8.88 1.33
CA ALA A 695 -17.00 9.01 2.38
C ALA A 695 -15.90 7.94 2.37
N TYR A 696 -16.17 6.75 1.82
CA TYR A 696 -15.15 5.73 1.59
C TYR A 696 -14.45 5.93 0.24
N GLN A 697 -15.24 6.14 -0.82
CA GLN A 697 -14.69 6.16 -2.18
C GLN A 697 -13.87 7.41 -2.49
N GLU A 698 -14.13 8.54 -1.80
CA GLU A 698 -13.30 9.74 -1.86
C GLU A 698 -11.85 9.49 -1.43
N GLN A 699 -11.61 8.56 -0.51
CA GLN A 699 -10.27 8.17 -0.05
C GLN A 699 -9.47 7.39 -1.12
N LEU A 700 -10.16 6.84 -2.12
CA LEU A 700 -9.55 6.07 -3.20
C LEU A 700 -9.31 6.91 -4.46
N MET A 701 -9.78 8.17 -4.48
CA MET A 701 -9.59 9.06 -5.63
C MET A 701 -8.11 9.29 -5.92
N GLY A 702 -7.78 9.32 -7.20
CA GLY A 702 -6.40 9.48 -7.67
C GLY A 702 -5.63 8.16 -7.84
N GLY A 703 -6.18 7.02 -7.37
CA GLY A 703 -5.59 5.71 -7.54
C GLY A 703 -6.45 4.72 -8.33
N VAL A 704 -7.79 4.90 -8.34
CA VAL A 704 -8.76 4.07 -9.06
C VAL A 704 -10.06 4.85 -9.29
N PHE A 705 -10.86 4.43 -10.26
CA PHE A 705 -12.18 5.02 -10.50
C PHE A 705 -13.19 4.56 -9.44
N PRO A 706 -13.95 5.48 -8.82
CA PRO A 706 -15.02 5.14 -7.91
C PRO A 706 -16.26 4.67 -8.66
N THR A 707 -17.06 3.78 -8.03
CA THR A 707 -18.37 3.38 -8.57
C THR A 707 -19.51 4.34 -8.18
N ASN A 708 -19.32 5.15 -7.14
CA ASN A 708 -20.27 6.21 -6.78
C ASN A 708 -20.18 7.36 -7.77
N LEU A 709 -21.30 7.69 -8.43
CA LEU A 709 -21.32 8.68 -9.51
C LEU A 709 -20.99 10.10 -9.03
N ALA A 710 -21.33 10.46 -7.79
CA ALA A 710 -20.98 11.77 -7.27
C ALA A 710 -19.47 11.92 -7.10
N VAL A 711 -18.81 10.89 -6.58
CA VAL A 711 -17.35 10.86 -6.41
C VAL A 711 -16.65 10.79 -7.78
N TYR A 712 -17.21 10.04 -8.72
CA TYR A 712 -16.70 9.98 -10.09
C TYR A 712 -16.71 11.36 -10.78
N GLU A 713 -17.81 12.11 -10.65
CA GLU A 713 -17.91 13.46 -11.21
C GLU A 713 -16.98 14.46 -10.50
N GLN A 714 -16.74 14.27 -9.21
CA GLN A 714 -15.73 15.04 -8.48
C GLN A 714 -14.33 14.74 -9.02
N MET A 715 -13.94 13.46 -9.14
CA MET A 715 -12.66 13.03 -9.70
C MET A 715 -12.46 13.59 -11.11
N LYS A 716 -13.48 13.54 -11.95
CA LYS A 716 -13.49 14.12 -13.30
C LYS A 716 -13.25 15.64 -13.30
N THR A 717 -13.90 16.34 -12.39
CA THR A 717 -13.73 17.80 -12.22
C THR A 717 -12.31 18.13 -11.76
N GLU A 718 -11.79 17.38 -10.81
CA GLU A 718 -10.43 17.54 -10.31
C GLU A 718 -9.38 17.23 -11.38
N ALA A 719 -9.56 16.18 -12.18
CA ALA A 719 -8.66 15.85 -13.28
C ALA A 719 -8.53 16.97 -14.32
N GLN A 720 -9.61 17.73 -14.56
CA GLN A 720 -9.62 18.89 -15.47
C GLN A 720 -9.12 20.18 -14.84
N SER A 721 -9.06 20.27 -13.50
CA SER A 721 -8.68 21.48 -12.80
C SER A 721 -7.16 21.62 -12.71
N THR A 722 -6.65 22.86 -12.86
CA THR A 722 -5.25 23.14 -12.59
C THR A 722 -5.01 23.16 -11.08
N SER A 723 -4.17 22.26 -10.58
CA SER A 723 -3.66 22.31 -9.21
C SER A 723 -2.29 22.99 -9.18
N TYR A 724 -1.87 23.49 -8.00
CA TYR A 724 -0.61 24.18 -7.85
C TYR A 724 0.27 23.50 -6.80
N GLN A 725 1.58 23.49 -7.07
CA GLN A 725 2.56 22.93 -6.15
C GLN A 725 2.51 23.64 -4.81
N ARG A 726 2.62 22.85 -3.74
CA ARG A 726 2.79 23.38 -2.39
C ARG A 726 4.14 22.99 -1.83
N ASN A 727 4.73 23.93 -1.13
CA ASN A 727 5.90 23.67 -0.32
C ASN A 727 5.54 22.76 0.86
N PRO A 728 6.51 22.06 1.48
CA PRO A 728 6.27 21.26 2.68
C PRO A 728 5.60 21.99 3.84
N ASP A 729 5.73 23.33 3.88
CA ASP A 729 5.07 24.20 4.86
C ASP A 729 3.60 24.53 4.51
N GLY A 730 3.09 24.04 3.37
CA GLY A 730 1.72 24.25 2.89
C GLY A 730 1.54 25.50 2.02
N SER A 731 2.52 26.40 1.92
CA SER A 731 2.49 27.55 1.02
C SER A 731 2.54 27.13 -0.46
N TYR A 732 2.07 28.00 -1.38
CA TYR A 732 2.23 27.74 -2.80
C TYR A 732 3.68 27.97 -3.26
N ALA A 733 4.20 27.04 -4.06
CA ALA A 733 5.46 27.23 -4.77
C ALA A 733 5.29 28.29 -5.87
N LEU A 734 6.27 29.20 -5.98
CA LEU A 734 6.24 30.30 -6.93
C LEU A 734 7.43 30.20 -7.90
N ASP A 735 7.19 30.55 -9.18
CA ASP A 735 8.22 30.72 -10.19
C ASP A 735 9.00 32.04 -10.00
N ALA A 736 9.98 32.29 -10.89
CA ALA A 736 10.80 33.50 -10.85
C ALA A 736 10.00 34.81 -11.07
N GLU A 737 8.84 34.73 -11.69
CA GLU A 737 7.91 35.80 -11.93
C GLU A 737 6.90 36.00 -10.79
N GLY A 738 6.94 35.15 -9.74
CA GLY A 738 6.04 35.15 -8.59
C GLY A 738 4.67 34.54 -8.89
N GLN A 739 4.53 33.74 -9.96
CA GLN A 739 3.31 33.00 -10.28
C GLN A 739 3.36 31.62 -9.62
N ARG A 740 2.18 31.06 -9.34
CA ARG A 740 2.11 29.71 -8.77
C ARG A 740 2.57 28.69 -9.80
N ILE A 741 3.44 27.80 -9.38
CA ILE A 741 3.88 26.68 -10.22
C ILE A 741 2.76 25.64 -10.27
N GLU A 742 2.35 25.23 -11.47
CA GLU A 742 1.37 24.18 -11.63
C GLU A 742 1.89 22.87 -11.02
N ALA A 743 1.04 22.18 -10.27
CA ALA A 743 1.37 20.88 -9.72
C ALA A 743 1.38 19.83 -10.86
N GLU A 744 2.36 18.98 -10.82
CA GLU A 744 2.40 17.80 -11.67
C GLU A 744 1.29 16.84 -11.27
N ARG A 745 0.60 16.28 -12.26
CA ARG A 745 -0.43 15.26 -12.07
C ARG A 745 0.15 13.84 -11.96
N GLY A 746 1.45 13.74 -11.98
CA GLY A 746 2.24 12.53 -12.01
C GLY A 746 3.27 12.60 -13.11
N SER A 747 4.00 11.52 -13.31
CA SER A 747 4.98 11.40 -14.39
C SER A 747 4.93 10.03 -15.05
N ALA A 748 5.25 10.00 -16.34
CA ALA A 748 5.53 8.79 -17.09
C ALA A 748 7.02 8.72 -17.43
N TYR A 749 7.57 7.53 -17.59
CA TYR A 749 8.97 7.33 -17.96
C TYR A 749 9.05 6.68 -19.32
N VAL A 750 9.69 7.36 -20.27
CA VAL A 750 9.92 6.89 -21.63
C VAL A 750 11.41 6.71 -21.85
N ALA A 751 11.86 5.49 -22.04
CA ALA A 751 13.28 5.14 -22.16
C ALA A 751 14.18 5.75 -21.07
N GLY A 752 13.63 5.87 -19.86
CA GLY A 752 14.31 6.44 -18.70
C GLY A 752 14.23 7.98 -18.57
N THR A 753 13.54 8.66 -19.49
CA THR A 753 13.26 10.10 -19.41
C THR A 753 11.90 10.34 -18.78
N GLU A 754 11.84 11.20 -17.79
CA GLU A 754 10.58 11.59 -17.13
C GLU A 754 9.78 12.54 -18.03
N VAL A 755 8.49 12.23 -18.18
CA VAL A 755 7.50 13.08 -18.88
C VAL A 755 6.42 13.46 -17.87
N LYS A 756 6.29 14.76 -17.61
CA LYS A 756 5.31 15.31 -16.67
C LYS A 756 3.90 15.27 -17.25
N LEU A 757 2.93 14.82 -16.43
CA LEU A 757 1.53 14.79 -16.80
C LEU A 757 0.86 16.10 -16.41
N ARG A 758 -0.14 16.51 -17.19
CA ARG A 758 -0.93 17.73 -17.03
C ARG A 758 -2.38 17.42 -16.68
N ALA A 759 -3.19 18.45 -16.42
CA ALA A 759 -4.63 18.29 -16.31
C ALA A 759 -5.24 17.63 -17.56
N ALA A 760 -6.17 16.70 -17.35
CA ALA A 760 -6.79 15.95 -18.42
C ALA A 760 -7.67 16.84 -19.31
N THR A 761 -7.60 16.67 -20.62
CA THR A 761 -8.47 17.35 -21.56
C THR A 761 -9.86 16.71 -21.62
N ALA A 762 -10.83 17.42 -22.16
CA ALA A 762 -12.17 16.88 -22.39
C ALA A 762 -12.17 15.68 -23.33
N GLU A 763 -11.27 15.65 -24.30
CA GLU A 763 -11.11 14.55 -25.25
C GLU A 763 -10.51 13.30 -24.58
N GLU A 764 -9.55 13.48 -23.69
CA GLU A 764 -8.96 12.37 -22.91
C GLU A 764 -9.98 11.75 -21.96
N ILE A 765 -10.78 12.58 -21.29
CA ILE A 765 -11.89 12.10 -20.45
C ILE A 765 -12.93 11.34 -21.27
N ALA A 766 -13.37 11.90 -22.42
CA ALA A 766 -14.33 11.24 -23.29
C ALA A 766 -13.81 9.89 -23.79
N LEU A 767 -12.50 9.77 -24.07
CA LEU A 767 -11.88 8.51 -24.47
C LEU A 767 -11.92 7.47 -23.35
N VAL A 768 -11.61 7.87 -22.10
CA VAL A 768 -11.73 6.96 -20.94
C VAL A 768 -13.18 6.50 -20.78
N GLU A 769 -14.15 7.43 -20.85
CA GLU A 769 -15.58 7.09 -20.76
C GLU A 769 -16.03 6.15 -21.88
N GLU A 770 -15.50 6.31 -23.11
CA GLU A 770 -15.77 5.41 -24.23
C GLU A 770 -15.20 4.00 -23.97
N ILE A 771 -13.97 3.91 -23.46
CA ILE A 771 -13.34 2.63 -23.11
C ILE A 771 -14.12 1.94 -21.97
N VAL A 772 -14.51 2.67 -20.93
CA VAL A 772 -15.33 2.14 -19.84
C VAL A 772 -16.66 1.62 -20.38
N ALA A 773 -17.34 2.38 -21.24
CA ALA A 773 -18.62 1.98 -21.84
C ALA A 773 -18.52 0.76 -22.76
N ALA A 774 -17.34 0.54 -23.36
CA ALA A 774 -17.07 -0.63 -24.21
C ALA A 774 -16.58 -1.86 -23.43
N THR A 775 -16.37 -1.75 -22.11
CA THR A 775 -15.88 -2.83 -21.25
C THR A 775 -17.06 -3.48 -20.53
N ASP A 776 -17.22 -4.80 -20.64
CA ASP A 776 -18.32 -5.58 -20.02
C ASP A 776 -17.84 -6.87 -19.33
N HIS A 777 -16.52 -7.09 -19.27
CA HIS A 777 -15.89 -8.24 -18.67
C HIS A 777 -15.18 -7.85 -17.37
N VAL A 778 -15.05 -8.80 -16.45
CA VAL A 778 -14.24 -8.67 -15.23
C VAL A 778 -13.10 -9.68 -15.24
N LEU A 779 -12.03 -9.36 -14.53
CA LEU A 779 -10.96 -10.31 -14.30
C LEU A 779 -11.51 -11.52 -13.52
N SER A 780 -11.59 -12.67 -14.17
CA SER A 780 -12.08 -13.91 -13.56
C SER A 780 -10.91 -14.80 -13.15
N THR A 781 -10.94 -15.31 -11.93
CA THR A 781 -9.89 -16.18 -11.37
C THR A 781 -10.46 -17.52 -10.93
N ASP A 782 -10.20 -18.58 -11.68
CA ASP A 782 -10.32 -19.98 -11.21
C ASP A 782 -8.94 -20.65 -11.36
N ASP A 783 -8.13 -20.53 -10.32
CA ASP A 783 -6.76 -21.06 -10.33
C ASP A 783 -6.68 -22.56 -10.54
N SER A 784 -7.67 -23.31 -10.06
CA SER A 784 -7.71 -24.76 -10.27
C SER A 784 -7.97 -25.14 -11.73
N LEU A 785 -8.91 -24.45 -12.37
CA LEU A 785 -9.17 -24.65 -13.80
C LEU A 785 -8.00 -24.16 -14.64
N LYS A 786 -7.45 -22.99 -14.31
CA LYS A 786 -6.24 -22.45 -14.97
C LYS A 786 -5.09 -23.47 -14.95
N GLU A 787 -4.80 -24.07 -13.80
CA GLU A 787 -3.74 -25.08 -13.67
C GLU A 787 -4.01 -26.31 -14.54
N ILE A 788 -5.26 -26.77 -14.65
CA ILE A 788 -5.66 -27.84 -15.55
C ILE A 788 -5.33 -27.46 -17.00
N LEU A 789 -5.59 -26.25 -17.41
CA LEU A 789 -5.38 -25.73 -18.76
C LEU A 789 -3.88 -25.56 -19.06
N LEU A 790 -3.11 -24.92 -18.17
CA LEU A 790 -1.68 -24.73 -18.30
C LEU A 790 -0.93 -26.06 -18.37
N SER A 791 -1.15 -26.94 -17.39
CA SER A 791 -0.52 -28.28 -17.37
C SER A 791 -0.95 -29.13 -18.57
N GLY A 792 -2.18 -28.96 -19.04
CA GLY A 792 -2.69 -29.65 -20.22
C GLY A 792 -2.06 -29.15 -21.53
N ALA A 793 -1.75 -27.86 -21.65
CA ALA A 793 -1.16 -27.23 -22.83
C ALA A 793 0.36 -27.48 -22.94
N ALA A 794 1.06 -27.65 -21.81
CA ALA A 794 2.52 -27.81 -21.76
C ALA A 794 3.10 -28.87 -22.71
N PRO A 795 2.51 -30.08 -22.89
CA PRO A 795 3.02 -31.06 -23.86
C PRO A 795 2.91 -30.60 -25.34
N TYR A 796 1.93 -29.75 -25.68
CA TYR A 796 1.85 -29.14 -27.01
C TYR A 796 2.94 -28.10 -27.20
N PHE A 797 3.19 -27.30 -26.21
CA PHE A 797 4.24 -26.30 -26.25
C PHE A 797 5.66 -26.91 -26.28
N ALA A 798 5.81 -28.10 -25.74
CA ALA A 798 7.05 -28.89 -25.79
C ALA A 798 7.18 -29.80 -27.03
N ASP A 799 6.34 -29.70 -28.05
CA ASP A 799 6.30 -30.54 -29.24
C ASP A 799 6.13 -32.07 -28.98
N GLN A 800 5.58 -32.41 -27.80
CA GLN A 800 5.36 -33.80 -27.39
C GLN A 800 3.97 -34.32 -27.79
N ARG A 801 3.06 -33.42 -28.16
CA ARG A 801 1.67 -33.73 -28.50
C ARG A 801 1.11 -32.80 -29.57
N SER A 802 0.22 -33.35 -30.42
CA SER A 802 -0.49 -32.53 -31.41
C SER A 802 -1.52 -31.61 -30.71
N LEU A 803 -1.87 -30.49 -31.36
CA LEU A 803 -2.90 -29.55 -30.86
C LEU A 803 -4.24 -30.27 -30.65
N ASP A 804 -4.71 -31.09 -31.60
CA ASP A 804 -6.00 -31.81 -31.49
C ASP A 804 -6.02 -32.83 -30.34
N GLU A 805 -4.90 -33.45 -30.03
CA GLU A 805 -4.82 -34.36 -28.89
C GLU A 805 -4.77 -33.61 -27.56
N THR A 806 -4.09 -32.46 -27.56
CA THR A 806 -3.97 -31.58 -26.40
C THR A 806 -5.33 -31.04 -26.00
N VAL A 807 -6.07 -30.41 -26.92
CA VAL A 807 -7.39 -29.82 -26.61
C VAL A 807 -8.41 -30.88 -26.19
N ARG A 808 -8.36 -32.10 -26.76
CA ARG A 808 -9.21 -33.20 -26.30
C ARG A 808 -8.90 -33.64 -24.86
N GLN A 809 -7.64 -33.67 -24.46
CA GLN A 809 -7.27 -34.00 -23.08
C GLN A 809 -7.61 -32.88 -22.12
N ILE A 810 -7.36 -31.62 -22.49
CA ILE A 810 -7.78 -30.46 -21.72
C ILE A 810 -9.30 -30.49 -21.52
N GLN A 811 -10.07 -30.64 -22.60
CA GLN A 811 -11.53 -30.76 -22.55
C GLN A 811 -11.99 -31.85 -21.62
N SER A 812 -11.39 -33.04 -21.67
CA SER A 812 -11.77 -34.16 -20.79
C SER A 812 -11.52 -33.87 -19.32
N ARG A 813 -10.39 -33.26 -18.98
CA ARG A 813 -10.06 -32.90 -17.58
C ARG A 813 -10.90 -31.74 -17.09
N ALA A 814 -11.01 -30.68 -17.88
CA ALA A 814 -11.82 -29.51 -17.57
C ALA A 814 -13.29 -29.85 -17.41
N ALA A 815 -13.88 -30.72 -18.29
CA ALA A 815 -15.25 -31.15 -18.19
C ALA A 815 -15.56 -31.91 -16.87
N ILE A 816 -14.61 -32.72 -16.40
CA ILE A 816 -14.75 -33.40 -15.10
C ILE A 816 -14.78 -32.32 -14.00
N TYR A 817 -13.79 -31.46 -13.98
CA TYR A 817 -13.69 -30.39 -12.98
C TYR A 817 -14.93 -29.50 -12.96
N VAL A 818 -15.35 -28.97 -14.11
CA VAL A 818 -16.51 -28.07 -14.23
C VAL A 818 -17.81 -28.80 -13.83
N SER A 819 -17.99 -30.06 -14.20
CA SER A 819 -19.17 -30.84 -13.81
C SER A 819 -19.21 -31.17 -12.32
N GLU A 820 -18.08 -31.33 -11.65
CA GLU A 820 -17.99 -31.54 -10.19
C GLU A 820 -18.26 -30.26 -9.40
N GLN A 821 -18.23 -29.12 -10.05
CA GLN A 821 -18.50 -27.83 -9.41
C GLN A 821 -20.00 -27.43 -9.45
N LYS A 822 -20.82 -28.11 -10.26
CA LYS A 822 -22.30 -27.90 -10.39
C LYS A 822 -23.11 -28.25 -9.14
#